data_232f870d620385ac7ad16ad5a9b60156
#
_entry.id   232f870d620385ac7ad16ad5a9b60156
#
_cell.length_a   1.000
_cell.length_b   1.000
_cell.length_c   1.000
_cell.angle_alpha   90.00
_cell.angle_beta   90.00
_cell.angle_gamma   90.00
#
_symmetry.space_group_name_H-M   'P 1'
#
loop_
_entity.id
_entity.type
_entity.pdbx_description
1 polymer ?
#
loop_
_entity_poly.entity_id
_entity_poly.type
_entity_poly.pdbx_seq_one_letter_code
_entity_poly.pdbx_strand_id
1 'polypeptide(L)'
;MTPALLIPLLPLASFLAVGLTGLFGGPWRGRGHYLAVPATFAAFLLSLVLCGQVMQGLRINQDLYVWIASGAFRVAIGIEIDPLTAVMLVLVTLVSSLVHLYSIGYMHGDRGYDRFFAYLGLFTFSMLMLVLSNNFLQLYLFWEAVGLCSYLLIAHWYERRSACTAATKAFVVNRVGDFGFGVGILLIFRTFGALDYHTVFGMAPAVTGVTVNLLRPLVGASGAHWDVGVLTLISLLLFAGAVGKSAQLPLHTWLPDAMEGPTPISALIHAATMVTAGVFLVARVSPLLSLSPAAMAVVATVGGVTAFFAATIAVTQTDIKRVVAYSTISQLGYMMLGCGVGAYGAGIFHLLTHGAFKALLFLGCGSVIHALANEQDLRRMGGLRSHLPVTYLTFLAGVVALAGLPPFAGFFSKDEILWAVFQAPGVGAKLLWFVGLVTAGLTAFYAFRLLYTVFHGPSKVSPELTGHLHESPLVMTVPLIVLGVLSVSAGWIGLPGGLNGIGGFLSTVAGFPGGHGGEEAAVAHGVVIGLSVAAAMIGWAAAYLCYVRRPELPAVWAARLTTLHQLSLNKWYVDELYDRLFVRPTVKLALALWRGVDVRIIDGAVNGIGSTVRRWGQRAQLVQSGQLQHYALLMACGLAMLVGFYLIW
;
A
#
# COMPACT_ATOMS: atom_id res chain seq x y z
N MET A 1 -6.23 2.99 32.33
CA MET A 1 -5.85 3.10 30.92
C MET A 1 -5.97 1.72 30.31
N THR A 2 -6.74 1.56 29.29
CA THR A 2 -6.99 0.24 28.71
C THR A 2 -5.68 -0.31 28.12
N PRO A 3 -5.38 -1.62 28.28
CA PRO A 3 -4.21 -2.27 27.66
C PRO A 3 -4.11 -2.02 26.16
N ALA A 4 -5.24 -1.71 25.53
CA ALA A 4 -5.35 -1.38 24.09
C ALA A 4 -4.49 -0.19 23.66
N LEU A 5 -4.33 0.85 24.51
CA LEU A 5 -3.50 2.01 24.18
C LEU A 5 -2.00 1.71 24.23
N LEU A 6 -1.58 0.74 25.05
CA LEU A 6 -0.18 0.33 25.11
C LEU A 6 0.28 -0.31 23.81
N ILE A 7 -0.62 -0.97 23.07
CA ILE A 7 -0.30 -1.65 21.80
C ILE A 7 0.37 -0.70 20.79
N PRO A 8 -0.21 0.45 20.44
CA PRO A 8 0.44 1.42 19.54
C PRO A 8 1.54 2.23 20.24
N LEU A 9 1.43 2.52 21.53
CA LEU A 9 2.40 3.36 22.25
C LEU A 9 3.77 2.69 22.40
N LEU A 10 3.85 1.36 22.47
CA LEU A 10 5.13 0.65 22.57
C LEU A 10 6.01 0.84 21.33
N PRO A 11 5.54 0.63 20.08
CA PRO A 11 6.31 0.95 18.89
C PRO A 11 6.66 2.44 18.77
N LEU A 12 5.76 3.35 19.18
CA LEU A 12 6.03 4.78 19.21
C LEU A 12 7.17 5.12 20.20
N ALA A 13 7.13 4.57 21.40
CA ALA A 13 8.18 4.76 22.40
C ALA A 13 9.54 4.22 21.89
N SER A 14 9.52 3.08 21.20
CA SER A 14 10.74 2.54 20.58
C SER A 14 11.27 3.45 19.47
N PHE A 15 10.41 4.00 18.62
CA PHE A 15 10.79 4.97 17.59
C PHE A 15 11.49 6.18 18.20
N LEU A 16 10.90 6.78 19.24
CA LEU A 16 11.47 7.95 19.92
C LEU A 16 12.81 7.60 20.58
N ALA A 17 12.88 6.50 21.31
CA ALA A 17 14.09 6.10 22.02
C ALA A 17 15.24 5.78 21.05
N VAL A 18 14.98 4.98 20.01
CA VAL A 18 15.98 4.61 18.99
C VAL A 18 16.39 5.83 18.16
N GLY A 19 15.41 6.70 17.80
CA GLY A 19 15.67 7.94 17.07
C GLY A 19 16.57 8.89 17.85
N LEU A 20 16.31 9.10 19.14
CA LEU A 20 17.11 9.95 20.01
C LEU A 20 18.54 9.37 20.18
N THR A 21 18.69 8.08 20.45
CA THR A 21 20.02 7.45 20.55
C THR A 21 20.81 7.55 19.26
N GLY A 22 20.15 7.42 18.09
CA GLY A 22 20.76 7.58 16.77
C GLY A 22 21.23 9.02 16.49
N LEU A 23 20.47 10.03 16.95
CA LEU A 23 20.78 11.45 16.76
C LEU A 23 21.92 11.93 17.68
N PHE A 24 21.84 11.63 18.97
CA PHE A 24 22.78 12.15 19.97
C PHE A 24 24.06 11.29 20.11
N GLY A 25 24.09 10.12 19.48
CA GLY A 25 25.22 9.20 19.60
C GLY A 25 25.27 8.51 20.97
N GLY A 26 26.40 7.94 21.32
CA GLY A 26 26.62 7.28 22.60
C GLY A 26 26.72 5.76 22.50
N PRO A 27 26.77 5.03 23.64
CA PRO A 27 27.04 3.60 23.69
C PRO A 27 25.93 2.72 23.08
N TRP A 28 24.75 3.30 22.84
CA TRP A 28 23.59 2.63 22.24
C TRP A 28 23.54 2.71 20.71
N ARG A 29 24.46 3.43 20.08
CA ARG A 29 24.51 3.52 18.61
C ARG A 29 24.76 2.14 17.98
N GLY A 30 23.96 1.76 16.98
CA GLY A 30 23.98 0.43 16.36
C GLY A 30 23.31 -0.67 17.20
N ARG A 31 22.64 -0.32 18.30
CA ARG A 31 21.95 -1.24 19.22
C ARG A 31 20.44 -0.99 19.32
N GLY A 32 19.85 -0.23 18.41
CA GLY A 32 18.43 0.12 18.42
C GLY A 32 17.48 -1.08 18.47
N HIS A 33 17.91 -2.25 17.98
CA HIS A 33 17.13 -3.49 18.04
C HIS A 33 16.83 -3.96 19.48
N TYR A 34 17.68 -3.66 20.46
CA TYR A 34 17.42 -4.03 21.86
C TYR A 34 16.20 -3.31 22.46
N LEU A 35 15.80 -2.17 21.88
CA LEU A 35 14.59 -1.45 22.26
C LEU A 35 13.41 -1.79 21.36
N ALA A 36 13.65 -1.86 20.05
CA ALA A 36 12.59 -2.01 19.05
C ALA A 36 11.98 -3.43 19.05
N VAL A 37 12.79 -4.48 19.13
CA VAL A 37 12.30 -5.87 19.11
C VAL A 37 11.44 -6.20 20.33
N PRO A 38 11.87 -5.95 21.58
CA PRO A 38 11.02 -6.22 22.75
C PRO A 38 9.72 -5.38 22.76
N ALA A 39 9.77 -4.12 22.30
CA ALA A 39 8.59 -3.26 22.25
C ALA A 39 7.51 -3.82 21.30
N THR A 40 7.92 -4.25 20.10
CA THR A 40 6.98 -4.85 19.12
C THR A 40 6.47 -6.21 19.59
N PHE A 41 7.32 -7.04 20.22
CA PHE A 41 6.90 -8.31 20.80
C PHE A 41 5.90 -8.12 21.95
N ALA A 42 6.13 -7.16 22.83
CA ALA A 42 5.18 -6.81 23.88
C ALA A 42 3.83 -6.33 23.31
N ALA A 43 3.86 -5.51 22.25
CA ALA A 43 2.66 -5.10 21.54
C ALA A 43 1.92 -6.31 20.94
N PHE A 44 2.62 -7.30 20.42
CA PHE A 44 2.03 -8.54 19.90
C PHE A 44 1.33 -9.36 21.02
N LEU A 45 2.00 -9.56 22.14
CA LEU A 45 1.40 -10.28 23.27
C LEU A 45 0.14 -9.57 23.80
N LEU A 46 0.18 -8.25 23.92
CA LEU A 46 -1.00 -7.46 24.30
C LEU A 46 -2.13 -7.57 23.26
N SER A 47 -1.80 -7.62 21.96
CA SER A 47 -2.79 -7.80 20.90
C SER A 47 -3.47 -9.17 20.97
N LEU A 48 -2.74 -10.23 21.34
CA LEU A 48 -3.32 -11.56 21.56
C LEU A 48 -4.29 -11.55 22.76
N VAL A 49 -3.90 -10.94 23.87
CA VAL A 49 -4.77 -10.80 25.06
C VAL A 49 -6.05 -10.05 24.70
N LEU A 50 -5.91 -8.91 23.99
CA LEU A 50 -7.04 -8.11 23.54
C LEU A 50 -7.96 -8.90 22.58
N CYS A 51 -7.39 -9.64 21.63
CA CYS A 51 -8.15 -10.50 20.73
C CYS A 51 -8.96 -11.55 21.50
N GLY A 52 -8.38 -12.18 22.52
CA GLY A 52 -9.08 -13.10 23.42
C GLY A 52 -10.27 -12.43 24.15
N GLN A 53 -10.12 -11.19 24.60
CA GLN A 53 -11.21 -10.42 25.21
C GLN A 53 -12.31 -10.06 24.20
N VAL A 54 -11.92 -9.71 22.97
CA VAL A 54 -12.89 -9.43 21.88
C VAL A 54 -13.66 -10.69 21.48
N MET A 55 -13.04 -11.87 21.51
CA MET A 55 -13.72 -13.17 21.32
C MET A 55 -14.75 -13.44 22.43
N GLN A 56 -14.54 -12.92 23.64
CA GLN A 56 -15.48 -12.99 24.77
C GLN A 56 -16.56 -11.90 24.72
N GLY A 57 -16.61 -11.10 23.66
CA GLY A 57 -17.64 -10.08 23.46
C GLY A 57 -17.22 -8.64 23.77
N LEU A 58 -15.96 -8.39 24.15
CA LEU A 58 -15.50 -7.00 24.38
C LEU A 58 -15.65 -6.18 23.09
N ARG A 59 -16.27 -5.01 23.21
CA ARG A 59 -16.34 -3.98 22.16
C ARG A 59 -16.03 -2.64 22.80
N ILE A 60 -15.18 -1.83 22.17
CA ILE A 60 -14.81 -0.49 22.65
C ILE A 60 -14.98 0.48 21.49
N ASN A 61 -15.69 1.56 21.73
CA ASN A 61 -15.66 2.77 20.93
C ASN A 61 -15.57 3.95 21.90
N GLN A 62 -14.42 4.62 21.93
CA GLN A 62 -14.14 5.66 22.91
C GLN A 62 -13.29 6.77 22.29
N ASP A 63 -13.76 8.00 22.44
CA ASP A 63 -12.96 9.19 22.18
C ASP A 63 -11.98 9.42 23.34
N LEU A 64 -10.71 9.61 23.01
CA LEU A 64 -9.64 9.88 23.98
C LEU A 64 -9.56 11.38 24.28
N TYR A 65 -9.53 12.19 23.24
CA TYR A 65 -9.57 13.65 23.33
C TYR A 65 -10.06 14.27 22.03
N VAL A 66 -10.64 15.46 22.12
CA VAL A 66 -11.07 16.23 20.95
C VAL A 66 -9.85 16.93 20.36
N TRP A 67 -9.53 16.55 19.11
CA TRP A 67 -8.40 17.11 18.38
C TRP A 67 -8.75 18.41 17.66
N ILE A 68 -9.90 18.45 16.98
CA ILE A 68 -10.38 19.62 16.24
C ILE A 68 -11.81 19.91 16.66
N ALA A 69 -12.10 21.17 17.02
CA ALA A 69 -13.43 21.66 17.28
C ALA A 69 -13.62 23.05 16.67
N SER A 70 -14.52 23.17 15.69
CA SER A 70 -14.87 24.45 15.03
C SER A 70 -16.32 24.41 14.59
N GLY A 71 -17.21 25.06 15.35
CA GLY A 71 -18.64 24.99 15.12
C GLY A 71 -19.16 23.55 15.16
N ALA A 72 -19.87 23.12 14.13
CA ALA A 72 -20.36 21.75 13.98
C ALA A 72 -19.25 20.73 13.63
N PHE A 73 -18.09 21.18 13.15
CA PHE A 73 -16.99 20.30 12.80
C PHE A 73 -16.21 19.90 14.05
N ARG A 74 -16.43 18.65 14.48
CA ARG A 74 -15.77 18.07 15.65
C ARG A 74 -15.12 16.75 15.28
N VAL A 75 -13.84 16.60 15.60
CA VAL A 75 -13.04 15.39 15.38
C VAL A 75 -12.28 15.06 16.66
N ALA A 76 -12.42 13.84 17.10
CA ALA A 76 -11.67 13.30 18.22
C ALA A 76 -10.56 12.36 17.75
N ILE A 77 -9.54 12.17 18.54
CA ILE A 77 -8.68 11.00 18.48
C ILE A 77 -9.31 9.96 19.39
N GLY A 78 -9.72 8.84 18.81
CA GLY A 78 -10.43 7.79 19.50
C GLY A 78 -9.92 6.41 19.15
N ILE A 79 -10.53 5.40 19.74
CA ILE A 79 -10.25 3.98 19.48
C ILE A 79 -11.55 3.23 19.24
N GLU A 80 -11.52 2.37 18.23
CA GLU A 80 -12.55 1.38 17.97
C GLU A 80 -11.95 -0.02 18.00
N ILE A 81 -12.50 -0.89 18.85
CA ILE A 81 -12.07 -2.28 19.00
C ILE A 81 -13.28 -3.19 18.80
N ASP A 82 -13.24 -3.86 17.67
CA ASP A 82 -14.18 -4.88 17.24
C ASP A 82 -13.40 -6.10 16.68
N PRO A 83 -14.05 -7.14 16.16
CA PRO A 83 -13.35 -8.31 15.60
C PRO A 83 -12.42 -7.96 14.43
N LEU A 84 -12.80 -7.02 13.56
CA LEU A 84 -11.98 -6.60 12.44
C LEU A 84 -10.69 -5.94 12.93
N THR A 85 -10.81 -5.01 13.88
CA THR A 85 -9.67 -4.36 14.54
C THR A 85 -8.77 -5.40 15.24
N ALA A 86 -9.34 -6.34 16.00
CA ALA A 86 -8.58 -7.34 16.73
C ALA A 86 -7.75 -8.25 15.82
N VAL A 87 -8.32 -8.73 14.71
CA VAL A 87 -7.59 -9.52 13.69
C VAL A 87 -6.43 -8.74 13.11
N MET A 88 -6.66 -7.47 12.77
CA MET A 88 -5.64 -6.61 12.19
C MET A 88 -4.52 -6.28 13.19
N LEU A 89 -4.84 -6.02 14.46
CA LEU A 89 -3.84 -5.77 15.49
C LEU A 89 -2.91 -6.97 15.66
N VAL A 90 -3.47 -8.18 15.75
CA VAL A 90 -2.68 -9.41 15.86
C VAL A 90 -1.79 -9.59 14.63
N LEU A 91 -2.34 -9.44 13.43
CA LEU A 91 -1.58 -9.61 12.19
C LEU A 91 -0.42 -8.61 12.08
N VAL A 92 -0.71 -7.32 12.29
CA VAL A 92 0.30 -6.24 12.16
C VAL A 92 1.42 -6.42 13.18
N THR A 93 1.08 -6.67 14.45
CA THR A 93 2.08 -6.80 15.51
C THR A 93 2.90 -8.09 15.39
N LEU A 94 2.29 -9.22 14.98
CA LEU A 94 2.99 -10.48 14.71
C LEU A 94 4.03 -10.31 13.61
N VAL A 95 3.59 -9.86 12.43
CA VAL A 95 4.49 -9.70 11.28
C VAL A 95 5.57 -8.67 11.58
N SER A 96 5.21 -7.54 12.20
CA SER A 96 6.17 -6.52 12.59
C SER A 96 7.24 -7.07 13.54
N SER A 97 6.85 -7.83 14.57
CA SER A 97 7.80 -8.44 15.53
C SER A 97 8.80 -9.38 14.84
N LEU A 98 8.30 -10.24 13.93
CA LEU A 98 9.15 -11.16 13.18
C LEU A 98 10.07 -10.44 12.19
N VAL A 99 9.58 -9.37 11.55
CA VAL A 99 10.40 -8.51 10.67
C VAL A 99 11.47 -7.77 11.45
N HIS A 100 11.15 -7.22 12.63
CA HIS A 100 12.16 -6.58 13.50
C HIS A 100 13.24 -7.59 13.91
N LEU A 101 12.88 -8.80 14.31
CA LEU A 101 13.84 -9.84 14.66
C LEU A 101 14.72 -10.23 13.46
N TYR A 102 14.12 -10.48 12.30
CA TYR A 102 14.84 -10.80 11.07
C TYR A 102 15.83 -9.71 10.67
N SER A 103 15.45 -8.44 10.87
CA SER A 103 16.25 -7.28 10.49
C SER A 103 17.56 -7.15 11.26
N ILE A 104 17.69 -7.79 12.42
CA ILE A 104 18.97 -7.81 13.16
C ILE A 104 20.07 -8.42 12.30
N GLY A 105 19.80 -9.57 11.65
CA GLY A 105 20.77 -10.23 10.78
C GLY A 105 20.89 -9.54 9.43
N TYR A 106 19.76 -9.23 8.78
CA TYR A 106 19.74 -8.70 7.42
C TYR A 106 20.39 -7.31 7.30
N MET A 107 20.17 -6.42 8.28
CA MET A 107 20.72 -5.05 8.29
C MET A 107 22.05 -4.94 9.05
N HIS A 108 22.64 -6.06 9.45
CA HIS A 108 23.92 -6.04 10.16
C HIS A 108 25.00 -5.31 9.35
N GLY A 109 25.66 -4.34 9.99
CA GLY A 109 26.69 -3.52 9.33
C GLY A 109 26.18 -2.36 8.46
N ASP A 110 24.85 -2.18 8.31
CA ASP A 110 24.30 -1.03 7.58
C ASP A 110 24.53 0.28 8.34
N ARG A 111 24.97 1.34 7.61
CA ARG A 111 25.24 2.66 8.19
C ARG A 111 23.99 3.32 8.78
N GLY A 112 22.80 3.00 8.24
CA GLY A 112 21.50 3.51 8.68
C GLY A 112 20.77 2.61 9.66
N TYR A 113 21.44 1.68 10.35
CA TYR A 113 20.86 0.65 11.19
C TYR A 113 19.82 1.18 12.19
N ASP A 114 20.18 2.14 13.03
CA ASP A 114 19.26 2.71 14.03
C ASP A 114 18.12 3.48 13.38
N ARG A 115 18.39 4.24 12.31
CA ARG A 115 17.36 4.94 11.53
C ARG A 115 16.35 3.94 10.96
N PHE A 116 16.80 2.79 10.48
CA PHE A 116 15.95 1.72 9.98
C PHE A 116 14.99 1.22 11.07
N PHE A 117 15.49 0.86 12.25
CA PHE A 117 14.66 0.39 13.35
C PHE A 117 13.71 1.46 13.89
N ALA A 118 14.14 2.72 13.94
CA ALA A 118 13.27 3.84 14.29
C ALA A 118 12.09 3.95 13.31
N TYR A 119 12.36 3.96 12.00
CA TYR A 119 11.29 4.07 11.01
C TYR A 119 10.37 2.85 10.97
N LEU A 120 10.87 1.64 11.25
CA LEU A 120 10.02 0.45 11.41
C LEU A 120 9.06 0.61 12.60
N GLY A 121 9.53 1.14 13.74
CA GLY A 121 8.70 1.43 14.90
C GLY A 121 7.61 2.46 14.60
N LEU A 122 7.98 3.56 13.91
CA LEU A 122 7.03 4.60 13.49
C LEU A 122 5.98 4.04 12.50
N PHE A 123 6.40 3.20 11.57
CA PHE A 123 5.51 2.57 10.60
C PHE A 123 4.51 1.63 11.28
N THR A 124 4.99 0.81 12.23
CA THR A 124 4.13 -0.07 13.02
C THR A 124 3.13 0.73 13.85
N PHE A 125 3.56 1.80 14.55
CA PHE A 125 2.69 2.71 15.26
C PHE A 125 1.60 3.31 14.36
N SER A 126 2.00 3.84 13.21
CA SER A 126 1.08 4.47 12.26
C SER A 126 0.01 3.50 11.77
N MET A 127 0.39 2.25 11.47
CA MET A 127 -0.56 1.23 11.04
C MET A 127 -1.50 0.80 12.15
N LEU A 128 -1.01 0.66 13.39
CA LEU A 128 -1.84 0.32 14.55
C LEU A 128 -2.87 1.41 14.84
N MET A 129 -2.47 2.68 14.77
CA MET A 129 -3.39 3.81 14.95
C MET A 129 -4.40 3.94 13.82
N LEU A 130 -4.01 3.59 12.58
CA LEU A 130 -4.93 3.50 11.45
C LEU A 130 -6.05 2.50 11.73
N VAL A 131 -5.67 1.30 12.17
CA VAL A 131 -6.61 0.19 12.45
C VAL A 131 -7.51 0.49 13.66
N LEU A 132 -7.00 1.21 14.65
CA LEU A 132 -7.72 1.61 15.86
C LEU A 132 -8.64 2.82 15.66
N SER A 133 -8.60 3.49 14.50
CA SER A 133 -9.38 4.71 14.27
C SER A 133 -10.88 4.46 14.37
N ASN A 134 -11.61 5.37 15.04
CA ASN A 134 -13.06 5.35 15.18
C ASN A 134 -13.79 6.37 14.29
N ASN A 135 -13.04 7.12 13.48
CA ASN A 135 -13.58 8.11 12.56
C ASN A 135 -12.74 8.23 11.28
N PHE A 136 -13.36 8.77 10.24
CA PHE A 136 -12.74 8.88 8.90
C PHE A 136 -11.54 9.82 8.85
N LEU A 137 -11.51 10.91 9.61
CA LEU A 137 -10.40 11.86 9.56
C LEU A 137 -9.18 11.34 10.30
N GLN A 138 -9.33 10.67 11.43
CA GLN A 138 -8.24 9.99 12.12
C GLN A 138 -7.68 8.86 11.26
N LEU A 139 -8.54 8.06 10.62
CA LEU A 139 -8.14 7.05 9.66
C LEU A 139 -7.27 7.65 8.55
N TYR A 140 -7.70 8.78 7.97
CA TYR A 140 -6.96 9.50 6.94
C TYR A 140 -5.61 10.03 7.43
N LEU A 141 -5.54 10.58 8.65
CA LEU A 141 -4.29 11.05 9.25
C LEU A 141 -3.24 9.93 9.30
N PHE A 142 -3.63 8.77 9.83
CA PHE A 142 -2.70 7.64 9.95
C PHE A 142 -2.48 6.91 8.62
N TRP A 143 -3.41 7.00 7.69
CA TRP A 143 -3.25 6.59 6.29
C TRP A 143 -2.10 7.34 5.62
N GLU A 144 -2.03 8.64 5.85
CA GLU A 144 -0.97 9.50 5.38
C GLU A 144 0.36 9.24 6.09
N ALA A 145 0.31 9.00 7.41
CA ALA A 145 1.49 8.65 8.20
C ALA A 145 2.13 7.33 7.72
N VAL A 146 1.31 6.31 7.42
CA VAL A 146 1.77 5.05 6.81
C VAL A 146 2.43 5.31 5.44
N GLY A 147 1.85 6.21 4.63
CA GLY A 147 2.42 6.64 3.35
C GLY A 147 3.79 7.29 3.51
N LEU A 148 3.93 8.21 4.47
CA LEU A 148 5.20 8.88 4.78
C LEU A 148 6.26 7.86 5.27
N CYS A 149 5.88 6.96 6.19
CA CYS A 149 6.80 5.94 6.66
C CYS A 149 7.31 5.04 5.53
N SER A 150 6.42 4.64 4.61
CA SER A 150 6.82 3.85 3.44
C SER A 150 7.80 4.59 2.53
N TYR A 151 7.58 5.89 2.31
CA TYR A 151 8.50 6.76 1.56
C TYR A 151 9.90 6.76 2.20
N LEU A 152 9.98 6.99 3.51
CA LEU A 152 11.26 7.03 4.25
C LEU A 152 11.97 5.67 4.22
N LEU A 153 11.22 4.59 4.30
CA LEU A 153 11.73 3.23 4.32
C LEU A 153 12.16 2.74 2.93
N ILE A 154 11.43 3.05 1.86
CA ILE A 154 11.83 2.73 0.47
C ILE A 154 13.10 3.49 0.11
N ALA A 155 13.19 4.77 0.52
CA ALA A 155 14.37 5.61 0.34
C ALA A 155 15.48 5.34 1.39
N HIS A 156 15.48 4.21 2.10
CA HIS A 156 16.48 3.93 3.15
C HIS A 156 17.91 4.15 2.65
N TRP A 157 18.21 3.65 1.46
CA TRP A 157 19.48 3.89 0.76
C TRP A 157 19.39 5.14 -0.13
N TYR A 158 19.13 6.31 0.48
CA TYR A 158 18.92 7.59 -0.23
C TYR A 158 20.11 8.04 -1.10
N GLU A 159 21.29 7.47 -0.90
CA GLU A 159 22.46 7.67 -1.76
C GLU A 159 22.25 7.06 -3.17
N ARG A 160 21.33 6.09 -3.29
CA ARG A 160 20.95 5.48 -4.57
C ARG A 160 19.80 6.27 -5.21
N ARG A 161 20.06 6.85 -6.37
CA ARG A 161 19.05 7.60 -7.12
C ARG A 161 17.81 6.74 -7.44
N SER A 162 17.98 5.44 -7.73
CA SER A 162 16.87 4.51 -7.98
C SER A 162 15.92 4.42 -6.79
N ALA A 163 16.46 4.30 -5.55
CA ALA A 163 15.66 4.22 -4.34
C ALA A 163 14.88 5.52 -4.09
N CYS A 164 15.51 6.69 -4.27
CA CYS A 164 14.83 7.98 -4.14
C CYS A 164 13.72 8.14 -5.18
N THR A 165 13.96 7.76 -6.44
CA THR A 165 12.95 7.82 -7.51
C THR A 165 11.79 6.88 -7.23
N ALA A 166 12.06 5.66 -6.78
CA ALA A 166 11.05 4.68 -6.41
C ALA A 166 10.19 5.16 -5.23
N ALA A 167 10.81 5.72 -4.19
CA ALA A 167 10.12 6.29 -3.05
C ALA A 167 9.22 7.48 -3.45
N THR A 168 9.73 8.39 -4.26
CA THR A 168 8.96 9.53 -4.78
C THR A 168 7.78 9.05 -5.63
N LYS A 169 7.99 8.08 -6.51
CA LYS A 169 6.91 7.47 -7.30
C LYS A 169 5.85 6.85 -6.40
N ALA A 170 6.26 6.04 -5.40
CA ALA A 170 5.33 5.43 -4.45
C ALA A 170 4.52 6.48 -3.70
N PHE A 171 5.16 7.55 -3.24
CA PHE A 171 4.48 8.62 -2.52
C PHE A 171 3.47 9.37 -3.41
N VAL A 172 3.90 9.83 -4.60
CA VAL A 172 3.06 10.63 -5.50
C VAL A 172 1.87 9.83 -6.05
N VAL A 173 2.09 8.58 -6.47
CA VAL A 173 1.00 7.73 -6.99
C VAL A 173 -0.05 7.47 -5.92
N ASN A 174 0.37 7.22 -4.67
CA ASN A 174 -0.57 7.06 -3.55
C ASN A 174 -1.35 8.35 -3.30
N ARG A 175 -0.73 9.54 -3.41
CA ARG A 175 -1.41 10.83 -3.22
C ARG A 175 -2.57 11.04 -4.20
N VAL A 176 -2.49 10.52 -5.41
CA VAL A 176 -3.62 10.56 -6.36
C VAL A 176 -4.85 9.85 -5.78
N GLY A 177 -4.67 8.67 -5.20
CA GLY A 177 -5.74 7.95 -4.50
C GLY A 177 -6.21 8.67 -3.23
N ASP A 178 -5.26 9.16 -2.44
CA ASP A 178 -5.52 9.84 -1.17
C ASP A 178 -6.29 11.15 -1.36
N PHE A 179 -6.09 11.87 -2.49
CA PHE A 179 -6.90 13.02 -2.86
C PHE A 179 -8.38 12.63 -3.02
N GLY A 180 -8.66 11.54 -3.75
CA GLY A 180 -10.03 11.02 -3.86
C GLY A 180 -10.62 10.66 -2.49
N PHE A 181 -9.83 9.99 -1.65
CA PHE A 181 -10.24 9.65 -0.28
C PHE A 181 -10.59 10.90 0.56
N GLY A 182 -9.75 11.93 0.53
CA GLY A 182 -9.99 13.19 1.22
C GLY A 182 -11.27 13.89 0.76
N VAL A 183 -11.52 13.94 -0.55
CA VAL A 183 -12.79 14.46 -1.10
C VAL A 183 -13.99 13.63 -0.64
N GLY A 184 -13.85 12.31 -0.56
CA GLY A 184 -14.85 11.40 0.00
C GLY A 184 -15.20 11.74 1.45
N ILE A 185 -14.20 12.02 2.30
CA ILE A 185 -14.40 12.44 3.71
C ILE A 185 -15.14 13.78 3.79
N LEU A 186 -14.78 14.75 2.95
CA LEU A 186 -15.49 16.03 2.89
C LEU A 186 -16.96 15.85 2.47
N LEU A 187 -17.23 14.94 1.53
CA LEU A 187 -18.57 14.62 1.11
C LEU A 187 -19.37 13.89 2.22
N ILE A 188 -18.73 13.01 3.00
CA ILE A 188 -19.32 12.39 4.19
C ILE A 188 -19.74 13.47 5.19
N PHE A 189 -18.85 14.39 5.55
CA PHE A 189 -19.17 15.47 6.46
C PHE A 189 -20.32 16.35 5.95
N ARG A 190 -20.30 16.72 4.67
CA ARG A 190 -21.38 17.50 4.04
C ARG A 190 -22.72 16.77 4.09
N THR A 191 -22.73 15.45 3.94
CA THR A 191 -23.96 14.65 3.85
C THR A 191 -24.52 14.32 5.22
N PHE A 192 -23.67 13.95 6.18
CA PHE A 192 -24.09 13.43 7.49
C PHE A 192 -23.86 14.41 8.65
N GLY A 193 -23.08 15.48 8.45
CA GLY A 193 -22.70 16.42 9.52
C GLY A 193 -21.73 15.83 10.57
N ALA A 194 -21.28 14.60 10.37
CA ALA A 194 -20.42 13.84 11.27
C ALA A 194 -19.34 13.07 10.52
N LEU A 195 -18.29 12.66 11.24
CA LEU A 195 -17.19 11.84 10.68
C LEU A 195 -16.93 10.56 11.47
N ASP A 196 -17.58 10.36 12.60
CA ASP A 196 -17.48 9.11 13.37
C ASP A 196 -18.26 7.98 12.68
N TYR A 197 -17.74 6.76 12.77
CA TYR A 197 -18.30 5.62 12.06
C TYR A 197 -19.74 5.30 12.49
N HIS A 198 -20.03 5.34 13.79
CA HIS A 198 -21.36 4.97 14.30
C HIS A 198 -22.45 5.88 13.77
N THR A 199 -22.24 7.21 13.85
CA THR A 199 -23.20 8.19 13.35
C THR A 199 -23.38 8.04 11.84
N VAL A 200 -22.28 7.96 11.08
CA VAL A 200 -22.33 7.89 9.62
C VAL A 200 -23.02 6.60 9.16
N PHE A 201 -22.65 5.44 9.73
CA PHE A 201 -23.25 4.15 9.34
C PHE A 201 -24.72 4.04 9.76
N GLY A 202 -25.08 4.60 10.92
CA GLY A 202 -26.47 4.64 11.37
C GLY A 202 -27.37 5.50 10.50
N MET A 203 -26.86 6.60 9.94
CA MET A 203 -27.62 7.52 9.06
C MET A 203 -27.61 7.09 7.58
N ALA A 204 -26.69 6.22 7.16
CA ALA A 204 -26.50 5.85 5.76
C ALA A 204 -27.78 5.30 5.07
N PRO A 205 -28.60 4.44 5.70
CA PRO A 205 -29.84 3.95 5.08
C PRO A 205 -30.83 5.08 4.74
N ALA A 206 -30.85 6.17 5.51
CA ALA A 206 -31.78 7.28 5.29
C ALA A 206 -31.44 8.13 4.05
N VAL A 207 -30.21 8.06 3.54
CA VAL A 207 -29.78 8.80 2.35
C VAL A 207 -29.71 7.93 1.09
N THR A 208 -30.24 6.71 1.16
CA THR A 208 -30.38 5.82 0.01
C THR A 208 -31.33 6.46 -1.00
N GLY A 209 -30.89 6.63 -2.25
CA GLY A 209 -31.68 7.32 -3.30
C GLY A 209 -31.39 8.82 -3.43
N VAL A 210 -30.68 9.45 -2.50
CA VAL A 210 -30.21 10.83 -2.68
C VAL A 210 -29.14 10.88 -3.77
N THR A 211 -29.32 11.80 -4.76
CA THR A 211 -28.40 11.96 -5.88
C THR A 211 -27.72 13.32 -5.86
N VAL A 212 -26.52 13.38 -6.47
CA VAL A 212 -25.76 14.61 -6.71
C VAL A 212 -25.50 14.73 -8.20
N ASN A 213 -25.84 15.87 -8.78
CA ASN A 213 -25.49 16.17 -10.17
C ASN A 213 -24.05 16.66 -10.26
N LEU A 214 -23.17 15.85 -10.87
CA LEU A 214 -21.75 16.13 -10.99
C LEU A 214 -21.44 17.27 -11.99
N LEU A 215 -22.34 17.54 -12.94
CA LEU A 215 -22.14 18.59 -13.94
C LEU A 215 -22.65 19.97 -13.48
N ARG A 216 -23.45 20.04 -12.43
CA ARG A 216 -24.04 21.29 -11.92
C ARG A 216 -23.02 22.43 -11.70
N PRO A 217 -21.79 22.18 -11.17
CA PRO A 217 -20.80 23.25 -11.02
C PRO A 217 -20.27 23.82 -12.34
N LEU A 218 -20.34 23.04 -13.44
CA LEU A 218 -19.81 23.41 -14.76
C LEU A 218 -20.86 24.03 -15.67
N VAL A 219 -22.10 23.50 -15.64
CA VAL A 219 -23.15 23.86 -16.62
C VAL A 219 -24.37 24.56 -15.97
N GLY A 220 -24.33 24.81 -14.66
CA GLY A 220 -25.44 25.42 -13.94
C GLY A 220 -26.62 24.49 -13.71
N ALA A 221 -27.73 25.03 -13.13
CA ALA A 221 -28.88 24.24 -12.74
C ALA A 221 -29.76 23.73 -13.89
N SER A 222 -29.68 24.37 -15.06
CA SER A 222 -30.46 24.08 -16.28
C SER A 222 -29.71 23.29 -17.34
N GLY A 223 -28.45 22.89 -17.07
CA GLY A 223 -27.60 22.15 -18.00
C GLY A 223 -27.80 20.63 -17.95
N ALA A 224 -26.92 19.89 -18.63
CA ALA A 224 -26.92 18.43 -18.65
C ALA A 224 -26.88 17.85 -17.22
N HIS A 225 -27.68 16.83 -16.97
CA HIS A 225 -27.77 16.14 -15.70
C HIS A 225 -26.95 14.83 -15.74
N TRP A 226 -26.01 14.73 -14.81
CA TRP A 226 -25.30 13.48 -14.53
C TRP A 226 -25.47 13.18 -13.05
N ASP A 227 -26.61 12.57 -12.72
CA ASP A 227 -27.01 12.29 -11.37
C ASP A 227 -26.40 10.97 -10.90
N VAL A 228 -25.58 11.02 -9.85
CA VAL A 228 -24.96 9.87 -9.21
C VAL A 228 -25.46 9.78 -7.77
N GLY A 229 -25.79 8.57 -7.32
CA GLY A 229 -26.18 8.35 -5.93
C GLY A 229 -25.05 8.81 -4.98
N VAL A 230 -25.43 9.55 -3.95
CA VAL A 230 -24.47 10.13 -2.98
C VAL A 230 -23.62 9.04 -2.32
N LEU A 231 -24.24 7.92 -1.92
CA LEU A 231 -23.53 6.78 -1.33
C LEU A 231 -22.57 6.10 -2.32
N THR A 232 -22.96 6.04 -3.60
CA THR A 232 -22.10 5.53 -4.67
C THR A 232 -20.86 6.40 -4.82
N LEU A 233 -21.05 7.72 -4.86
CA LEU A 233 -19.95 8.67 -5.00
C LEU A 233 -19.01 8.61 -3.79
N ILE A 234 -19.55 8.63 -2.56
CA ILE A 234 -18.76 8.46 -1.33
C ILE A 234 -17.95 7.16 -1.39
N SER A 235 -18.61 6.03 -1.68
CA SER A 235 -17.98 4.72 -1.73
C SER A 235 -16.86 4.64 -2.75
N LEU A 236 -17.04 5.20 -3.96
CA LEU A 236 -16.02 5.23 -5.01
C LEU A 236 -14.84 6.15 -4.66
N LEU A 237 -15.11 7.28 -4.00
CA LEU A 237 -14.07 8.20 -3.55
C LEU A 237 -13.22 7.59 -2.42
N LEU A 238 -13.85 6.90 -1.47
CA LEU A 238 -13.12 6.13 -0.45
C LEU A 238 -12.32 4.99 -1.09
N PHE A 239 -12.92 4.30 -2.06
CA PHE A 239 -12.25 3.23 -2.80
C PHE A 239 -11.05 3.74 -3.60
N ALA A 240 -11.05 4.97 -4.10
CA ALA A 240 -9.87 5.56 -4.76
C ALA A 240 -8.63 5.55 -3.84
N GLY A 241 -8.80 5.86 -2.54
CA GLY A 241 -7.75 5.70 -1.55
C GLY A 241 -7.28 4.24 -1.43
N ALA A 242 -8.23 3.30 -1.37
CA ALA A 242 -7.93 1.87 -1.32
C ALA A 242 -7.18 1.39 -2.58
N VAL A 243 -7.54 1.88 -3.77
CA VAL A 243 -6.85 1.61 -5.05
C VAL A 243 -5.38 2.05 -4.98
N GLY A 244 -5.10 3.21 -4.40
CA GLY A 244 -3.73 3.71 -4.20
C GLY A 244 -2.91 2.79 -3.30
N LYS A 245 -3.32 2.61 -2.05
CA LYS A 245 -2.55 1.83 -1.06
C LYS A 245 -2.46 0.34 -1.38
N SER A 246 -3.55 -0.26 -1.85
CA SER A 246 -3.56 -1.69 -2.23
C SER A 246 -3.08 -1.94 -3.66
N ALA A 247 -2.49 -0.95 -4.31
CA ALA A 247 -1.91 -1.08 -5.65
C ALA A 247 -2.84 -1.75 -6.67
N GLN A 248 -4.12 -1.35 -6.67
CA GLN A 248 -5.06 -1.81 -7.67
C GLN A 248 -4.93 -0.99 -8.96
N LEU A 249 -5.39 -1.53 -10.08
CA LEU A 249 -5.48 -0.75 -11.30
C LEU A 249 -6.39 0.46 -11.11
N PRO A 250 -5.98 1.64 -11.61
CA PRO A 250 -4.77 1.94 -12.37
C PRO A 250 -3.53 2.33 -11.53
N LEU A 251 -3.62 2.46 -10.21
CA LEU A 251 -2.56 3.00 -9.34
C LEU A 251 -1.56 1.93 -8.81
N HIS A 252 -1.29 0.88 -9.58
CA HIS A 252 -0.48 -0.27 -9.15
C HIS A 252 1.03 -0.12 -9.37
N THR A 253 1.46 0.82 -10.23
CA THR A 253 2.83 0.87 -10.79
C THR A 253 3.93 1.16 -9.76
N TRP A 254 3.59 1.71 -8.60
CA TRP A 254 4.55 2.06 -7.56
C TRP A 254 5.06 0.83 -6.77
N LEU A 255 4.20 -0.21 -6.62
CA LEU A 255 4.48 -1.32 -5.71
C LEU A 255 5.68 -2.18 -6.11
N PRO A 256 5.87 -2.55 -7.41
CA PRO A 256 7.06 -3.27 -7.85
C PRO A 256 8.35 -2.45 -7.74
N ASP A 257 8.29 -1.13 -7.86
CA ASP A 257 9.45 -0.27 -7.73
C ASP A 257 9.85 -0.03 -6.26
N ALA A 258 8.90 -0.19 -5.32
CA ALA A 258 9.18 -0.20 -3.88
C ALA A 258 10.17 -1.31 -3.45
N MET A 259 10.47 -2.27 -4.34
CA MET A 259 11.50 -3.30 -4.14
C MET A 259 12.94 -2.76 -4.07
N GLU A 260 13.18 -1.49 -4.38
CA GLU A 260 14.47 -0.81 -4.18
C GLU A 260 14.85 -0.69 -2.70
N GLY A 261 13.88 -0.72 -1.80
CA GLY A 261 14.11 -0.73 -0.35
C GLY A 261 14.64 -2.08 0.17
N PRO A 262 15.18 -2.11 1.41
CA PRO A 262 15.61 -3.34 2.07
C PRO A 262 14.50 -4.39 2.15
N THR A 263 14.84 -5.67 1.99
CA THR A 263 13.86 -6.76 1.91
C THR A 263 12.94 -6.90 3.12
N PRO A 264 13.38 -6.67 4.39
CA PRO A 264 12.48 -6.70 5.54
C PRO A 264 11.35 -5.66 5.44
N ILE A 265 11.63 -4.50 4.83
CA ILE A 265 10.61 -3.47 4.58
C ILE A 265 9.60 -3.97 3.54
N SER A 266 10.09 -4.60 2.47
CA SER A 266 9.20 -5.21 1.47
C SER A 266 8.28 -6.24 2.13
N ALA A 267 8.79 -7.07 3.03
CA ALA A 267 7.98 -8.03 3.78
C ALA A 267 6.88 -7.32 4.60
N LEU A 268 7.22 -6.27 5.34
CA LEU A 268 6.27 -5.55 6.19
C LEU A 268 5.20 -4.81 5.36
N ILE A 269 5.61 -4.05 4.32
CA ILE A 269 4.70 -3.30 3.43
C ILE A 269 3.69 -4.24 2.78
N HIS A 270 4.14 -5.39 2.26
CA HIS A 270 3.35 -6.28 1.43
C HIS A 270 2.53 -7.32 2.20
N ALA A 271 2.89 -7.63 3.45
CA ALA A 271 2.23 -8.68 4.19
C ALA A 271 1.11 -8.19 5.11
N ALA A 272 1.36 -7.15 5.91
CA ALA A 272 0.47 -6.84 7.02
C ALA A 272 0.18 -5.34 7.23
N THR A 273 0.79 -4.42 6.43
CA THR A 273 0.67 -2.99 6.71
C THR A 273 0.08 -2.22 5.53
N MET A 274 0.89 -1.48 4.79
CA MET A 274 0.43 -0.47 3.83
C MET A 274 -0.57 -1.00 2.80
N VAL A 275 -0.25 -2.13 2.15
CA VAL A 275 -1.12 -2.66 1.08
C VAL A 275 -2.39 -3.31 1.61
N THR A 276 -2.41 -3.73 2.88
CA THR A 276 -3.60 -4.29 3.52
C THR A 276 -4.57 -3.22 4.01
N ALA A 277 -4.09 -1.98 4.17
CA ALA A 277 -4.91 -0.85 4.62
C ALA A 277 -6.10 -0.57 3.69
N GLY A 278 -5.94 -0.73 2.36
CA GLY A 278 -7.05 -0.54 1.43
C GLY A 278 -8.13 -1.63 1.55
N VAL A 279 -7.74 -2.89 1.75
CA VAL A 279 -8.69 -3.99 2.00
C VAL A 279 -9.40 -3.78 3.34
N PHE A 280 -8.65 -3.39 4.38
CA PHE A 280 -9.21 -3.01 5.68
C PHE A 280 -10.22 -1.87 5.55
N LEU A 281 -9.89 -0.80 4.80
CA LEU A 281 -10.81 0.31 4.55
C LEU A 281 -12.11 -0.18 3.90
N VAL A 282 -12.01 -0.96 2.81
CA VAL A 282 -13.20 -1.49 2.10
C VAL A 282 -14.06 -2.36 3.03
N ALA A 283 -13.44 -3.18 3.86
CA ALA A 283 -14.16 -3.97 4.87
C ALA A 283 -14.76 -3.10 5.99
N ARG A 284 -14.04 -2.07 6.47
CA ARG A 284 -14.53 -1.14 7.51
C ARG A 284 -15.74 -0.32 7.03
N VAL A 285 -15.74 0.09 5.77
CA VAL A 285 -16.86 0.88 5.20
C VAL A 285 -17.93 0.01 4.55
N SER A 286 -17.94 -1.29 4.82
CA SER A 286 -18.97 -2.22 4.31
C SER A 286 -20.41 -1.75 4.56
N PRO A 287 -20.79 -1.08 5.68
CA PRO A 287 -22.14 -0.58 5.87
C PRO A 287 -22.55 0.51 4.84
N LEU A 288 -21.60 1.29 4.32
CA LEU A 288 -21.84 2.25 3.24
C LEU A 288 -21.81 1.56 1.87
N LEU A 289 -20.80 0.72 1.65
CA LEU A 289 -20.54 0.08 0.35
C LEU A 289 -21.67 -0.87 -0.05
N SER A 290 -22.21 -1.65 0.90
CA SER A 290 -23.31 -2.59 0.67
C SER A 290 -24.61 -1.92 0.23
N LEU A 291 -24.80 -0.63 0.54
CA LEU A 291 -25.92 0.17 0.09
C LEU A 291 -25.79 0.69 -1.36
N SER A 292 -24.63 0.45 -2.00
CA SER A 292 -24.37 0.86 -3.38
C SER A 292 -23.93 -0.31 -4.26
N PRO A 293 -24.86 -1.03 -4.91
CA PRO A 293 -24.52 -2.14 -5.83
C PRO A 293 -23.57 -1.72 -6.96
N ALA A 294 -23.68 -0.48 -7.43
CA ALA A 294 -22.79 0.05 -8.48
C ALA A 294 -21.35 0.17 -7.97
N ALA A 295 -21.14 0.69 -6.77
CA ALA A 295 -19.79 0.76 -6.18
C ALA A 295 -19.22 -0.64 -5.89
N MET A 296 -20.03 -1.57 -5.39
CA MET A 296 -19.65 -2.96 -5.20
C MET A 296 -19.18 -3.61 -6.51
N ALA A 297 -19.94 -3.43 -7.59
CA ALA A 297 -19.57 -3.95 -8.91
C ALA A 297 -18.25 -3.38 -9.41
N VAL A 298 -17.96 -2.09 -9.18
CA VAL A 298 -16.66 -1.47 -9.51
C VAL A 298 -15.55 -2.09 -8.69
N VAL A 299 -15.72 -2.25 -7.37
CA VAL A 299 -14.71 -2.88 -6.49
C VAL A 299 -14.41 -4.31 -6.94
N ALA A 300 -15.44 -5.12 -7.23
CA ALA A 300 -15.27 -6.49 -7.72
C ALA A 300 -14.55 -6.54 -9.05
N THR A 301 -14.94 -5.68 -10.00
CA THR A 301 -14.34 -5.64 -11.35
C THR A 301 -12.88 -5.21 -11.29
N VAL A 302 -12.57 -4.11 -10.60
CA VAL A 302 -11.19 -3.63 -10.43
C VAL A 302 -10.34 -4.71 -9.74
N GLY A 303 -10.87 -5.35 -8.70
CA GLY A 303 -10.17 -6.44 -7.99
C GLY A 303 -9.86 -7.63 -8.92
N GLY A 304 -10.88 -8.16 -9.62
CA GLY A 304 -10.71 -9.31 -10.51
C GLY A 304 -9.77 -9.03 -11.68
N VAL A 305 -9.90 -7.87 -12.32
CA VAL A 305 -9.01 -7.45 -13.42
C VAL A 305 -7.59 -7.25 -12.92
N THR A 306 -7.40 -6.62 -11.76
CA THR A 306 -6.06 -6.43 -11.15
C THR A 306 -5.41 -7.77 -10.82
N ALA A 307 -6.17 -8.72 -10.28
CA ALA A 307 -5.67 -10.05 -9.95
C ALA A 307 -5.07 -10.76 -11.17
N PHE A 308 -5.81 -10.77 -12.28
CA PHE A 308 -5.36 -11.38 -13.54
C PHE A 308 -4.18 -10.63 -14.16
N PHE A 309 -4.30 -9.31 -14.29
CA PHE A 309 -3.29 -8.45 -14.89
C PHE A 309 -1.92 -8.62 -14.20
N ALA A 310 -1.89 -8.55 -12.87
CA ALA A 310 -0.66 -8.72 -12.11
C ALA A 310 -0.07 -10.13 -12.24
N ALA A 311 -0.91 -11.16 -12.30
CA ALA A 311 -0.47 -12.54 -12.50
C ALA A 311 0.20 -12.72 -13.86
N THR A 312 -0.32 -12.10 -14.93
CA THR A 312 0.32 -12.17 -16.27
C THR A 312 1.73 -11.57 -16.26
N ILE A 313 1.97 -10.51 -15.48
CA ILE A 313 3.30 -9.90 -15.36
C ILE A 313 4.24 -10.78 -14.53
N ALA A 314 3.75 -11.35 -13.41
CA ALA A 314 4.54 -12.20 -12.53
C ALA A 314 5.16 -13.40 -13.24
N VAL A 315 4.51 -13.91 -14.30
CA VAL A 315 4.98 -15.04 -15.12
C VAL A 315 6.34 -14.79 -15.77
N THR A 316 6.65 -13.55 -16.16
CA THR A 316 7.85 -13.22 -16.96
C THR A 316 8.93 -12.46 -16.20
N GLN A 317 8.62 -11.88 -15.03
CA GLN A 317 9.60 -11.10 -14.26
C GLN A 317 10.82 -11.93 -13.87
N THR A 318 11.99 -11.29 -13.92
CA THR A 318 13.29 -11.93 -13.67
C THR A 318 13.91 -11.56 -12.32
N ASP A 319 13.38 -10.57 -11.63
CA ASP A 319 13.78 -10.19 -10.28
C ASP A 319 12.99 -10.97 -9.23
N ILE A 320 13.68 -11.62 -8.28
CA ILE A 320 13.06 -12.47 -7.24
C ILE A 320 12.03 -11.71 -6.39
N LYS A 321 12.33 -10.46 -5.99
CA LYS A 321 11.42 -9.63 -5.21
C LYS A 321 10.24 -9.13 -6.05
N ARG A 322 10.46 -8.77 -7.31
CA ARG A 322 9.41 -8.28 -8.21
C ARG A 322 8.38 -9.37 -8.52
N VAL A 323 8.78 -10.63 -8.69
CA VAL A 323 7.81 -11.74 -8.83
C VAL A 323 6.88 -11.80 -7.61
N VAL A 324 7.43 -11.74 -6.39
CA VAL A 324 6.64 -11.76 -5.15
C VAL A 324 5.81 -10.48 -5.00
N ALA A 325 6.29 -9.31 -5.48
CA ALA A 325 5.52 -8.07 -5.47
C ALA A 325 4.30 -8.12 -6.39
N TYR A 326 4.44 -8.58 -7.64
CA TYR A 326 3.30 -8.77 -8.54
C TYR A 326 2.32 -9.82 -8.04
N SER A 327 2.82 -10.88 -7.40
CA SER A 327 1.93 -11.82 -6.75
C SER A 327 1.16 -11.20 -5.57
N THR A 328 1.71 -10.17 -4.88
CA THR A 328 0.96 -9.41 -3.86
C THR A 328 -0.18 -8.61 -4.50
N ILE A 329 0.08 -7.88 -5.59
CA ILE A 329 -0.96 -7.13 -6.33
C ILE A 329 -2.09 -8.08 -6.75
N SER A 330 -1.74 -9.27 -7.26
CA SER A 330 -2.71 -10.29 -7.65
C SER A 330 -3.56 -10.76 -6.48
N GLN A 331 -2.97 -11.06 -5.31
CA GLN A 331 -3.73 -11.52 -4.13
C GLN A 331 -4.60 -10.41 -3.53
N LEU A 332 -4.13 -9.17 -3.50
CA LEU A 332 -4.95 -8.02 -3.11
C LEU A 332 -6.14 -7.84 -4.05
N GLY A 333 -5.95 -8.10 -5.35
CA GLY A 333 -7.04 -8.13 -6.31
C GLY A 333 -8.12 -9.17 -5.96
N TYR A 334 -7.73 -10.38 -5.50
CA TYR A 334 -8.69 -11.36 -4.99
C TYR A 334 -9.44 -10.88 -3.75
N MET A 335 -8.75 -10.22 -2.81
CA MET A 335 -9.40 -9.67 -1.61
C MET A 335 -10.42 -8.60 -1.99
N MET A 336 -10.08 -7.69 -2.92
CA MET A 336 -11.00 -6.68 -3.44
C MET A 336 -12.17 -7.32 -4.19
N LEU A 337 -11.92 -8.37 -4.99
CA LEU A 337 -12.97 -9.14 -5.66
C LEU A 337 -13.95 -9.73 -4.66
N GLY A 338 -13.46 -10.36 -3.59
CA GLY A 338 -14.28 -10.90 -2.50
C GLY A 338 -15.09 -9.83 -1.79
N CYS A 339 -14.47 -8.71 -1.41
CA CYS A 339 -15.16 -7.58 -0.79
C CYS A 339 -16.22 -6.97 -1.72
N GLY A 340 -15.93 -6.86 -3.03
CA GLY A 340 -16.83 -6.30 -4.02
C GLY A 340 -18.08 -7.13 -4.30
N VAL A 341 -18.08 -8.43 -3.99
CA VAL A 341 -19.28 -9.26 -4.02
C VAL A 341 -19.95 -9.40 -2.65
N GLY A 342 -19.50 -8.62 -1.64
CA GLY A 342 -20.07 -8.62 -0.29
C GLY A 342 -19.43 -9.63 0.67
N ALA A 343 -18.49 -10.45 0.24
CA ALA A 343 -17.80 -11.43 1.08
C ALA A 343 -16.61 -10.80 1.83
N TYR A 344 -16.89 -9.78 2.65
CA TYR A 344 -15.87 -9.04 3.41
C TYR A 344 -15.08 -9.96 4.36
N GLY A 345 -15.77 -10.89 5.03
CA GLY A 345 -15.15 -11.88 5.91
C GLY A 345 -14.13 -12.75 5.18
N ALA A 346 -14.46 -13.26 3.98
CA ALA A 346 -13.54 -14.02 3.15
C ALA A 346 -12.33 -13.18 2.70
N GLY A 347 -12.56 -11.90 2.35
CA GLY A 347 -11.48 -10.95 2.02
C GLY A 347 -10.50 -10.76 3.18
N ILE A 348 -10.99 -10.55 4.40
CA ILE A 348 -10.17 -10.39 5.62
C ILE A 348 -9.52 -11.71 6.03
N PHE A 349 -10.18 -12.83 5.88
CA PHE A 349 -9.58 -14.14 6.13
C PHE A 349 -8.40 -14.41 5.18
N HIS A 350 -8.59 -14.10 3.90
CA HIS A 350 -7.48 -14.20 2.93
C HIS A 350 -6.36 -13.21 3.25
N LEU A 351 -6.67 -12.01 3.74
CA LEU A 351 -5.68 -11.04 4.19
C LEU A 351 -4.85 -11.58 5.36
N LEU A 352 -5.46 -12.26 6.33
CA LEU A 352 -4.78 -12.87 7.46
C LEU A 352 -3.78 -13.96 7.01
N THR A 353 -4.25 -14.92 6.20
CA THR A 353 -3.39 -16.00 5.67
C THR A 353 -2.30 -15.46 4.74
N HIS A 354 -2.64 -14.47 3.91
CA HIS A 354 -1.72 -13.76 3.03
C HIS A 354 -0.58 -13.11 3.81
N GLY A 355 -0.88 -12.49 4.96
CA GLY A 355 0.13 -11.90 5.82
C GLY A 355 1.22 -12.89 6.22
N ALA A 356 0.86 -14.13 6.56
CA ALA A 356 1.81 -15.17 6.93
C ALA A 356 2.69 -15.59 5.73
N PHE A 357 2.08 -16.07 4.63
CA PHE A 357 2.88 -16.60 3.53
C PHE A 357 3.59 -15.52 2.71
N LYS A 358 3.13 -14.27 2.71
CA LYS A 358 3.84 -13.17 2.03
C LYS A 358 5.03 -12.67 2.81
N ALA A 359 4.89 -12.50 4.12
CA ALA A 359 6.05 -12.20 4.96
C ALA A 359 7.12 -13.28 4.78
N LEU A 360 6.71 -14.54 4.81
CA LEU A 360 7.60 -15.68 4.58
C LEU A 360 8.33 -15.61 3.23
N LEU A 361 7.60 -15.40 2.14
CA LEU A 361 8.18 -15.37 0.80
C LEU A 361 9.15 -14.19 0.62
N PHE A 362 8.81 -13.00 1.12
CA PHE A 362 9.74 -11.86 1.05
C PHE A 362 10.96 -12.06 1.94
N LEU A 363 10.80 -12.50 3.18
CA LEU A 363 11.95 -12.77 4.04
C LEU A 363 12.80 -13.94 3.49
N GLY A 364 12.16 -14.95 2.89
CA GLY A 364 12.85 -16.02 2.17
C GLY A 364 13.65 -15.51 0.96
N CYS A 365 13.09 -14.58 0.15
CA CYS A 365 13.86 -13.87 -0.87
C CYS A 365 15.06 -13.13 -0.26
N GLY A 366 14.85 -12.48 0.89
CA GLY A 366 15.92 -11.78 1.60
C GLY A 366 17.05 -12.73 2.04
N SER A 367 16.70 -13.92 2.52
CA SER A 367 17.68 -14.96 2.89
C SER A 367 18.51 -15.40 1.68
N VAL A 368 17.85 -15.64 0.54
CA VAL A 368 18.53 -15.98 -0.73
C VAL A 368 19.45 -14.84 -1.20
N ILE A 369 18.96 -13.61 -1.20
CA ILE A 369 19.72 -12.41 -1.61
C ILE A 369 20.93 -12.19 -0.68
N HIS A 370 20.76 -12.42 0.63
CA HIS A 370 21.84 -12.31 1.61
C HIS A 370 22.95 -13.34 1.32
N ALA A 371 22.58 -14.59 1.05
CA ALA A 371 23.52 -15.66 0.72
C ALA A 371 24.25 -15.43 -0.63
N LEU A 372 23.62 -14.70 -1.56
CA LEU A 372 24.15 -14.42 -2.89
C LEU A 372 24.77 -13.01 -3.02
N ALA A 373 25.23 -12.40 -1.92
CA ALA A 373 25.87 -11.09 -1.92
C ALA A 373 25.08 -10.00 -2.68
N ASN A 374 23.76 -9.92 -2.45
CA ASN A 374 22.82 -8.99 -3.04
C ASN A 374 22.41 -9.25 -4.51
N GLU A 375 22.68 -10.43 -5.08
CA GLU A 375 22.14 -10.80 -6.39
C GLU A 375 20.61 -11.00 -6.31
N GLN A 376 19.86 -10.42 -7.26
CA GLN A 376 18.39 -10.49 -7.32
C GLN A 376 17.88 -11.13 -8.62
N ASP A 377 18.72 -11.28 -9.63
CA ASP A 377 18.34 -11.82 -10.93
C ASP A 377 18.20 -13.35 -10.88
N LEU A 378 16.98 -13.85 -11.09
CA LEU A 378 16.67 -15.27 -11.15
C LEU A 378 17.50 -16.05 -12.19
N ARG A 379 17.95 -15.39 -13.25
CA ARG A 379 18.76 -16.01 -14.31
C ARG A 379 20.16 -16.40 -13.84
N ARG A 380 20.62 -15.80 -12.73
CA ARG A 380 21.91 -16.07 -12.10
C ARG A 380 21.81 -16.94 -10.86
N MET A 381 20.63 -17.47 -10.55
CA MET A 381 20.36 -18.36 -9.42
C MET A 381 20.22 -19.82 -9.90
N GLY A 382 20.17 -20.76 -8.97
CA GLY A 382 19.93 -22.18 -9.24
C GLY A 382 20.66 -23.09 -8.27
N GLY A 383 20.10 -24.27 -7.99
CA GLY A 383 20.74 -25.32 -7.19
C GLY A 383 20.93 -25.01 -5.71
N LEU A 384 20.25 -23.99 -5.16
CA LEU A 384 20.48 -23.50 -3.79
C LEU A 384 19.90 -24.41 -2.69
N ARG A 385 19.14 -25.44 -3.05
CA ARG A 385 18.45 -26.32 -2.08
C ARG A 385 19.39 -26.94 -1.04
N SER A 386 20.58 -27.37 -1.44
CA SER A 386 21.55 -28.01 -0.55
C SER A 386 22.29 -27.03 0.36
N HIS A 387 22.43 -25.79 -0.06
CA HIS A 387 23.15 -24.75 0.67
C HIS A 387 22.23 -23.98 1.65
N LEU A 388 20.93 -23.89 1.34
CA LEU A 388 19.93 -23.16 2.11
C LEU A 388 18.73 -24.07 2.47
N PRO A 389 18.93 -25.13 3.24
CA PRO A 389 17.87 -26.14 3.48
C PRO A 389 16.68 -25.60 4.27
N VAL A 390 16.89 -24.76 5.31
CA VAL A 390 15.82 -24.16 6.10
C VAL A 390 15.05 -23.14 5.28
N THR A 391 15.78 -22.26 4.57
CA THR A 391 15.18 -21.28 3.66
C THR A 391 14.36 -21.99 2.56
N TYR A 392 14.88 -23.09 1.99
CA TYR A 392 14.17 -23.86 0.96
C TYR A 392 12.83 -24.46 1.48
N LEU A 393 12.85 -25.12 2.63
CA LEU A 393 11.67 -25.78 3.18
C LEU A 393 10.59 -24.76 3.55
N THR A 394 10.99 -23.67 4.17
CA THR A 394 10.05 -22.60 4.55
C THR A 394 9.53 -21.86 3.31
N PHE A 395 10.38 -21.59 2.32
CA PHE A 395 9.97 -20.99 1.05
C PHE A 395 8.99 -21.90 0.27
N LEU A 396 9.23 -23.22 0.27
CA LEU A 396 8.31 -24.21 -0.31
C LEU A 396 6.93 -24.12 0.36
N ALA A 397 6.89 -24.06 1.70
CA ALA A 397 5.62 -23.88 2.42
C ALA A 397 4.88 -22.60 1.98
N GLY A 398 5.59 -21.47 1.83
CA GLY A 398 5.04 -20.22 1.34
C GLY A 398 4.53 -20.30 -0.11
N VAL A 399 5.26 -20.99 -0.99
CA VAL A 399 4.87 -21.21 -2.40
C VAL A 399 3.62 -22.05 -2.50
N VAL A 400 3.53 -23.16 -1.77
CA VAL A 400 2.35 -24.04 -1.76
C VAL A 400 1.12 -23.31 -1.19
N ALA A 401 1.30 -22.53 -0.10
CA ALA A 401 0.26 -21.70 0.45
C ALA A 401 -0.23 -20.63 -0.55
N LEU A 402 0.69 -19.93 -1.21
CA LEU A 402 0.36 -18.94 -2.24
C LEU A 402 -0.40 -19.57 -3.42
N ALA A 403 0.02 -20.77 -3.87
CA ALA A 403 -0.65 -21.52 -4.92
C ALA A 403 -2.10 -21.89 -4.55
N GLY A 404 -2.41 -22.01 -3.27
CA GLY A 404 -3.72 -22.42 -2.79
C GLY A 404 -3.92 -23.94 -2.87
N LEU A 405 -2.90 -24.71 -2.54
CA LEU A 405 -2.98 -26.18 -2.49
C LEU A 405 -3.26 -26.67 -1.06
N PRO A 406 -4.17 -27.63 -0.87
CA PRO A 406 -4.43 -28.20 0.44
C PRO A 406 -3.19 -28.94 0.99
N PRO A 407 -2.95 -28.99 2.30
CA PRO A 407 -3.74 -28.42 3.40
C PRO A 407 -3.28 -27.02 3.86
N PHE A 408 -2.60 -26.25 3.01
CA PHE A 408 -1.98 -24.97 3.35
C PHE A 408 -3.00 -23.83 3.46
N ALA A 409 -2.62 -22.79 4.21
CA ALA A 409 -3.51 -21.71 4.61
C ALA A 409 -4.21 -20.98 3.44
N GLY A 410 -3.48 -20.76 2.33
CA GLY A 410 -4.02 -20.05 1.16
C GLY A 410 -5.12 -20.83 0.42
N PHE A 411 -5.19 -22.15 0.56
CA PHE A 411 -6.26 -22.96 0.01
C PHE A 411 -7.61 -22.54 0.60
N PHE A 412 -7.76 -22.61 1.90
CA PHE A 412 -9.03 -22.33 2.59
C PHE A 412 -9.55 -20.92 2.30
N SER A 413 -8.68 -19.93 2.39
CA SER A 413 -9.09 -18.53 2.25
C SER A 413 -9.35 -18.09 0.82
N LYS A 414 -8.61 -18.61 -0.17
CA LYS A 414 -8.83 -18.29 -1.59
C LYS A 414 -10.09 -18.94 -2.13
N ASP A 415 -10.32 -20.19 -1.76
CA ASP A 415 -11.51 -20.93 -2.18
C ASP A 415 -12.79 -20.33 -1.63
N GLU A 416 -12.77 -19.77 -0.42
CA GLU A 416 -13.90 -19.04 0.14
C GLU A 416 -14.25 -17.78 -0.69
N ILE A 417 -13.24 -17.03 -1.17
CA ILE A 417 -13.47 -15.92 -2.10
C ILE A 417 -14.06 -16.43 -3.41
N LEU A 418 -13.46 -17.45 -4.04
CA LEU A 418 -13.95 -17.99 -5.31
C LEU A 418 -15.36 -18.55 -5.19
N TRP A 419 -15.70 -19.19 -4.08
CA TRP A 419 -17.04 -19.64 -3.79
C TRP A 419 -18.04 -18.48 -3.68
N ALA A 420 -17.71 -17.44 -2.92
CA ALA A 420 -18.56 -16.27 -2.80
C ALA A 420 -18.82 -15.58 -4.15
N VAL A 421 -17.78 -15.44 -5.00
CA VAL A 421 -17.92 -14.88 -6.34
C VAL A 421 -18.77 -15.78 -7.23
N PHE A 422 -18.64 -17.11 -7.11
CA PHE A 422 -19.48 -18.06 -7.84
C PHE A 422 -20.95 -17.96 -7.45
N GLN A 423 -21.27 -17.75 -6.18
CA GLN A 423 -22.64 -17.57 -5.70
C GLN A 423 -23.26 -16.23 -6.11
N ALA A 424 -22.42 -15.20 -6.33
CA ALA A 424 -22.93 -13.86 -6.66
C ALA A 424 -23.77 -13.88 -7.96
N PRO A 425 -24.89 -13.13 -8.01
CA PRO A 425 -25.81 -13.15 -9.13
C PRO A 425 -25.24 -12.43 -10.36
N GLY A 426 -25.72 -12.84 -11.53
CA GLY A 426 -25.44 -12.19 -12.79
C GLY A 426 -24.23 -12.75 -13.56
N VAL A 427 -24.25 -12.51 -14.88
CA VAL A 427 -23.22 -12.99 -15.83
C VAL A 427 -21.84 -12.39 -15.51
N GLY A 428 -21.80 -11.13 -15.09
CA GLY A 428 -20.55 -10.46 -14.71
C GLY A 428 -19.81 -11.15 -13.58
N ALA A 429 -20.53 -11.63 -12.56
CA ALA A 429 -19.93 -12.38 -11.45
C ALA A 429 -19.35 -13.73 -11.92
N LYS A 430 -20.04 -14.43 -12.81
CA LYS A 430 -19.53 -15.69 -13.39
C LYS A 430 -18.27 -15.48 -14.23
N LEU A 431 -18.21 -14.38 -14.99
CA LEU A 431 -17.01 -14.00 -15.74
C LEU A 431 -15.84 -13.69 -14.77
N LEU A 432 -16.08 -12.93 -13.72
CA LEU A 432 -15.07 -12.61 -12.70
C LEU A 432 -14.60 -13.87 -11.96
N TRP A 433 -15.51 -14.81 -11.67
CA TRP A 433 -15.16 -16.11 -11.12
C TRP A 433 -14.22 -16.89 -12.06
N PHE A 434 -14.55 -16.96 -13.37
CA PHE A 434 -13.69 -17.62 -14.35
C PHE A 434 -12.31 -16.96 -14.45
N VAL A 435 -12.26 -15.63 -14.48
CA VAL A 435 -11.00 -14.87 -14.42
C VAL A 435 -10.21 -15.20 -13.15
N GLY A 436 -10.87 -15.30 -12.00
CA GLY A 436 -10.27 -15.73 -10.75
C GLY A 436 -9.69 -17.14 -10.85
N LEU A 437 -10.45 -18.10 -11.42
CA LEU A 437 -10.01 -19.48 -11.58
C LEU A 437 -8.75 -19.60 -12.47
N VAL A 438 -8.74 -18.90 -13.62
CA VAL A 438 -7.56 -18.84 -14.50
C VAL A 438 -6.36 -18.22 -13.77
N THR A 439 -6.61 -17.17 -13.00
CA THR A 439 -5.57 -16.50 -12.21
C THR A 439 -5.00 -17.42 -11.13
N ALA A 440 -5.79 -18.33 -10.55
CA ALA A 440 -5.29 -19.33 -9.58
C ALA A 440 -4.28 -20.29 -10.26
N GLY A 441 -4.56 -20.74 -11.48
CA GLY A 441 -3.60 -21.54 -12.28
C GLY A 441 -2.30 -20.77 -12.59
N LEU A 442 -2.41 -19.51 -13.01
CA LEU A 442 -1.24 -18.64 -13.24
C LEU A 442 -0.45 -18.41 -11.95
N THR A 443 -1.15 -18.26 -10.80
CA THR A 443 -0.52 -18.10 -9.49
C THR A 443 0.35 -19.30 -9.14
N ALA A 444 -0.16 -20.51 -9.29
CA ALA A 444 0.61 -21.73 -9.08
C ALA A 444 1.81 -21.80 -10.04
N PHE A 445 1.60 -21.48 -11.31
CA PHE A 445 2.67 -21.50 -12.30
C PHE A 445 3.84 -20.59 -11.93
N TYR A 446 3.60 -19.29 -11.68
CA TYR A 446 4.71 -18.38 -11.39
C TYR A 446 5.33 -18.63 -10.01
N ALA A 447 4.56 -19.10 -9.03
CA ALA A 447 5.08 -19.41 -7.70
C ALA A 447 6.03 -20.61 -7.73
N PHE A 448 5.65 -21.70 -8.40
CA PHE A 448 6.54 -22.86 -8.59
C PHE A 448 7.68 -22.58 -9.58
N ARG A 449 7.47 -21.75 -10.60
CA ARG A 449 8.56 -21.24 -11.44
C ARG A 449 9.63 -20.59 -10.57
N LEU A 450 9.24 -19.69 -9.67
CA LEU A 450 10.16 -19.02 -8.74
C LEU A 450 10.93 -20.02 -7.90
N LEU A 451 10.24 -20.99 -7.28
CA LEU A 451 10.86 -22.04 -6.48
C LEU A 451 11.88 -22.86 -7.28
N TYR A 452 11.50 -23.35 -8.46
CA TYR A 452 12.35 -24.19 -9.27
C TYR A 452 13.56 -23.44 -9.81
N THR A 453 13.40 -22.19 -10.21
CA THR A 453 14.49 -21.37 -10.75
C THR A 453 15.54 -21.06 -9.68
N VAL A 454 15.15 -20.85 -8.42
CA VAL A 454 16.05 -20.48 -7.33
C VAL A 454 16.71 -21.73 -6.73
N PHE A 455 15.96 -22.77 -6.43
CA PHE A 455 16.43 -23.86 -5.57
C PHE A 455 16.76 -25.14 -6.33
N HIS A 456 16.23 -25.33 -7.55
CA HIS A 456 16.44 -26.54 -8.31
C HIS A 456 17.32 -26.28 -9.56
N GLY A 457 17.65 -27.36 -10.28
CA GLY A 457 18.47 -27.31 -11.48
C GLY A 457 19.97 -27.09 -11.18
N PRO A 458 20.79 -26.87 -12.23
CA PRO A 458 22.21 -26.59 -12.06
C PRO A 458 22.45 -25.20 -11.45
N SER A 459 23.47 -25.11 -10.61
CA SER A 459 23.89 -23.81 -10.05
C SER A 459 24.41 -22.91 -11.19
N LYS A 460 23.91 -21.67 -11.21
CA LYS A 460 24.36 -20.58 -12.10
C LYS A 460 25.09 -19.50 -11.33
N VAL A 461 25.35 -19.77 -10.05
CA VAL A 461 26.07 -18.87 -9.15
C VAL A 461 27.53 -18.81 -9.58
N SER A 462 28.14 -17.64 -9.55
CA SER A 462 29.57 -17.48 -9.90
C SER A 462 30.44 -18.34 -8.98
N PRO A 463 31.53 -18.93 -9.49
CA PRO A 463 32.42 -19.77 -8.68
C PRO A 463 32.99 -19.07 -7.42
N GLU A 464 33.19 -17.75 -7.51
CA GLU A 464 33.67 -16.91 -6.41
C GLU A 464 32.72 -16.89 -5.21
N LEU A 465 31.41 -16.90 -5.48
CA LEU A 465 30.37 -16.89 -4.45
C LEU A 465 30.02 -18.28 -3.92
N THR A 466 30.30 -19.34 -4.70
CA THR A 466 29.90 -20.72 -4.34
C THR A 466 30.56 -21.18 -3.04
N GLY A 467 31.81 -20.76 -2.77
CA GLY A 467 32.51 -21.07 -1.52
C GLY A 467 32.01 -20.34 -0.27
N HIS A 468 31.18 -19.30 -0.45
CA HIS A 468 30.63 -18.48 0.63
C HIS A 468 29.15 -18.75 0.88
N LEU A 469 28.53 -19.68 0.13
CA LEU A 469 27.14 -20.03 0.31
C LEU A 469 26.90 -20.75 1.62
N HIS A 470 26.15 -20.14 2.52
CA HIS A 470 25.74 -20.73 3.79
C HIS A 470 24.32 -20.29 4.15
N GLU A 471 23.66 -21.09 5.00
CA GLU A 471 22.34 -20.74 5.52
C GLU A 471 22.40 -19.44 6.34
N SER A 472 21.33 -18.67 6.31
CA SER A 472 21.19 -17.45 7.09
C SER A 472 21.25 -17.70 8.60
N PRO A 473 21.71 -16.74 9.42
CA PRO A 473 21.81 -16.90 10.88
C PRO A 473 20.45 -17.14 11.53
N LEU A 474 20.45 -17.69 12.77
CA LEU A 474 19.22 -18.04 13.49
C LEU A 474 18.23 -16.88 13.64
N VAL A 475 18.72 -15.66 13.84
CA VAL A 475 17.86 -14.47 13.93
C VAL A 475 17.04 -14.21 12.66
N MET A 476 17.46 -14.75 11.52
CA MET A 476 16.76 -14.69 10.24
C MET A 476 15.93 -15.96 9.99
N THR A 477 16.45 -17.15 10.32
CA THR A 477 15.75 -18.42 10.04
C THR A 477 14.60 -18.71 11.00
N VAL A 478 14.66 -18.28 12.27
CA VAL A 478 13.55 -18.45 13.22
C VAL A 478 12.27 -17.75 12.73
N PRO A 479 12.26 -16.47 12.29
CA PRO A 479 11.10 -15.86 11.66
C PRO A 479 10.56 -16.65 10.45
N LEU A 480 11.43 -17.21 9.61
CA LEU A 480 11.03 -18.04 8.47
C LEU A 480 10.30 -19.30 8.92
N ILE A 481 10.80 -19.97 9.96
CA ILE A 481 10.18 -21.19 10.51
C ILE A 481 8.80 -20.86 11.08
N VAL A 482 8.67 -19.81 11.91
CA VAL A 482 7.40 -19.40 12.50
C VAL A 482 6.37 -19.08 11.41
N LEU A 483 6.75 -18.27 10.42
CA LEU A 483 5.87 -17.95 9.30
C LEU A 483 5.58 -19.17 8.41
N GLY A 484 6.51 -20.12 8.30
CA GLY A 484 6.33 -21.40 7.62
C GLY A 484 5.23 -22.24 8.28
N VAL A 485 5.29 -22.37 9.59
CA VAL A 485 4.23 -23.05 10.37
C VAL A 485 2.89 -22.37 10.19
N LEU A 486 2.84 -21.04 10.28
CA LEU A 486 1.60 -20.28 10.08
C LEU A 486 1.09 -20.38 8.63
N SER A 487 1.96 -20.48 7.64
CA SER A 487 1.56 -20.68 6.24
C SER A 487 0.90 -22.04 6.00
N VAL A 488 1.15 -23.02 6.87
CA VAL A 488 0.43 -24.32 6.87
C VAL A 488 -0.86 -24.20 7.67
N SER A 489 -0.80 -23.72 8.92
CA SER A 489 -1.87 -23.89 9.92
C SER A 489 -2.88 -22.74 9.99
N ALA A 490 -2.52 -21.50 9.62
CA ALA A 490 -3.41 -20.34 9.79
C ALA A 490 -4.74 -20.44 9.00
N GLY A 491 -4.79 -21.28 7.97
CA GLY A 491 -6.04 -21.52 7.24
C GLY A 491 -7.03 -22.43 7.97
N TRP A 492 -6.57 -23.22 8.92
CA TRP A 492 -7.42 -24.20 9.62
C TRP A 492 -8.48 -23.55 10.51
N ILE A 493 -8.27 -22.28 10.89
CA ILE A 493 -9.29 -21.49 11.61
C ILE A 493 -10.56 -21.22 10.79
N GLY A 494 -10.52 -21.43 9.47
CA GLY A 494 -11.65 -21.33 8.55
C GLY A 494 -12.31 -22.67 8.20
N LEU A 495 -11.91 -23.79 8.83
CA LEU A 495 -12.51 -25.10 8.56
C LEU A 495 -13.98 -25.13 8.96
N PRO A 496 -14.89 -25.68 8.11
CA PRO A 496 -16.30 -25.85 8.45
C PRO A 496 -16.47 -26.86 9.60
N GLY A 497 -17.47 -26.63 10.45
CA GLY A 497 -17.70 -27.41 11.66
C GLY A 497 -16.91 -26.89 12.85
N GLY A 498 -17.06 -27.00 14.00
CA GLY A 498 -16.50 -26.55 15.29
C GLY A 498 -15.24 -25.65 15.29
N LEU A 499 -14.46 -25.62 14.20
CA LEU A 499 -13.27 -24.79 14.02
C LEU A 499 -13.49 -23.58 13.09
N ASN A 500 -14.70 -23.36 12.57
CA ASN A 500 -15.00 -22.13 11.77
C ASN A 500 -15.07 -20.89 12.68
N GLY A 501 -13.98 -20.65 13.42
CA GLY A 501 -13.90 -19.55 14.38
C GLY A 501 -13.82 -18.20 13.71
N ILE A 502 -13.11 -18.09 12.56
CA ILE A 502 -12.88 -16.78 11.90
C ILE A 502 -14.16 -16.25 11.22
N GLY A 503 -14.94 -17.10 10.55
CA GLY A 503 -16.18 -16.71 9.89
C GLY A 503 -17.22 -16.25 10.90
N GLY A 504 -17.46 -17.02 11.97
CA GLY A 504 -18.36 -16.64 13.06
C GLY A 504 -17.87 -15.40 13.83
N PHE A 505 -16.57 -15.26 14.03
CA PHE A 505 -15.98 -14.09 14.70
C PHE A 505 -16.17 -12.80 13.87
N LEU A 506 -15.90 -12.87 12.58
CA LEU A 506 -16.02 -11.71 11.69
C LEU A 506 -17.49 -11.38 11.32
N SER A 507 -18.41 -12.35 11.34
CA SER A 507 -19.83 -12.09 11.06
C SER A 507 -20.49 -11.13 12.06
N THR A 508 -19.88 -10.91 13.22
CA THR A 508 -20.35 -9.93 14.21
C THR A 508 -19.92 -8.49 13.90
N VAL A 509 -19.13 -8.27 12.85
CA VAL A 509 -18.77 -6.92 12.36
C VAL A 509 -19.93 -6.33 11.59
N ALA A 510 -20.22 -5.04 11.80
CA ALA A 510 -21.29 -4.36 11.10
C ALA A 510 -21.10 -4.42 9.57
N GLY A 511 -22.15 -4.78 8.83
CA GLY A 511 -22.14 -4.89 7.38
C GLY A 511 -21.54 -6.20 6.82
N PHE A 512 -21.11 -7.14 7.66
CA PHE A 512 -20.67 -8.46 7.20
C PHE A 512 -21.86 -9.41 7.18
N PRO A 513 -22.19 -10.03 6.02
CA PRO A 513 -23.28 -11.00 5.95
C PRO A 513 -22.91 -12.27 6.72
N GLY A 514 -23.87 -12.82 7.47
CA GLY A 514 -23.76 -14.14 8.06
C GLY A 514 -23.74 -15.23 6.97
N GLY A 515 -22.96 -16.30 7.18
CA GLY A 515 -22.86 -17.40 6.21
C GLY A 515 -24.20 -18.11 6.02
N HIS A 516 -24.58 -18.35 4.77
CA HIS A 516 -25.76 -19.13 4.39
C HIS A 516 -25.30 -20.33 3.54
N GLY A 517 -25.66 -21.53 3.91
CA GLY A 517 -25.41 -22.74 3.14
C GLY A 517 -26.49 -23.79 3.38
N GLY A 518 -27.29 -24.11 2.34
CA GLY A 518 -28.15 -25.29 2.29
C GLY A 518 -27.39 -26.50 1.72
N GLU A 519 -27.98 -27.69 1.81
CA GLU A 519 -27.35 -28.95 1.32
C GLU A 519 -27.00 -28.93 -0.20
N GLU A 520 -27.82 -28.32 -1.04
CA GLU A 520 -27.53 -28.15 -2.46
C GLU A 520 -26.29 -27.25 -2.71
N ALA A 521 -26.06 -26.29 -1.80
CA ALA A 521 -24.87 -25.46 -1.84
C ALA A 521 -23.58 -26.26 -1.54
N ALA A 522 -23.65 -27.34 -0.76
CA ALA A 522 -22.47 -28.15 -0.40
C ALA A 522 -21.89 -28.90 -1.60
N VAL A 523 -22.73 -29.46 -2.49
CA VAL A 523 -22.27 -30.16 -3.71
C VAL A 523 -21.63 -29.17 -4.70
N ALA A 524 -22.28 -28.02 -4.92
CA ALA A 524 -21.74 -26.97 -5.80
C ALA A 524 -20.43 -26.40 -5.24
N HIS A 525 -20.31 -26.24 -3.91
CA HIS A 525 -19.09 -25.83 -3.25
C HIS A 525 -17.94 -26.83 -3.48
N GLY A 526 -18.22 -28.13 -3.33
CA GLY A 526 -17.23 -29.18 -3.63
C GLY A 526 -16.72 -29.14 -5.08
N VAL A 527 -17.60 -28.85 -6.05
CA VAL A 527 -17.21 -28.69 -7.46
C VAL A 527 -16.30 -27.46 -7.66
N VAL A 528 -16.64 -26.31 -7.06
CA VAL A 528 -15.83 -25.09 -7.15
C VAL A 528 -14.45 -25.33 -6.54
N ILE A 529 -14.37 -25.95 -5.37
CA ILE A 529 -13.09 -26.36 -4.74
C ILE A 529 -12.30 -27.28 -5.67
N GLY A 530 -12.94 -28.31 -6.24
CA GLY A 530 -12.29 -29.25 -7.15
C GLY A 530 -11.70 -28.54 -8.39
N LEU A 531 -12.42 -27.57 -8.97
CA LEU A 531 -11.95 -26.78 -10.09
C LEU A 531 -10.78 -25.87 -9.72
N SER A 532 -10.80 -25.24 -8.54
CA SER A 532 -9.72 -24.38 -8.11
C SER A 532 -8.43 -25.16 -7.84
N VAL A 533 -8.53 -26.33 -7.18
CA VAL A 533 -7.41 -27.25 -6.97
C VAL A 533 -6.88 -27.77 -8.31
N ALA A 534 -7.76 -28.15 -9.23
CA ALA A 534 -7.35 -28.60 -10.56
C ALA A 534 -6.59 -27.51 -11.33
N ALA A 535 -7.06 -26.26 -11.29
CA ALA A 535 -6.38 -25.13 -11.91
C ALA A 535 -4.98 -24.91 -11.30
N ALA A 536 -4.85 -24.99 -9.96
CA ALA A 536 -3.57 -24.88 -9.27
C ALA A 536 -2.62 -26.04 -9.62
N MET A 537 -3.12 -27.26 -9.69
CA MET A 537 -2.35 -28.45 -10.10
C MET A 537 -1.88 -28.37 -11.54
N ILE A 538 -2.72 -27.88 -12.46
CA ILE A 538 -2.33 -27.64 -13.86
C ILE A 538 -1.20 -26.60 -13.91
N GLY A 539 -1.33 -25.49 -13.17
CA GLY A 539 -0.29 -24.46 -13.08
C GLY A 539 1.04 -25.00 -12.51
N TRP A 540 0.97 -25.80 -11.45
CA TRP A 540 2.12 -26.49 -10.88
C TRP A 540 2.78 -27.45 -11.88
N ALA A 541 1.98 -28.34 -12.53
CA ALA A 541 2.48 -29.30 -13.49
C ALA A 541 3.14 -28.63 -14.70
N ALA A 542 2.55 -27.53 -15.21
CA ALA A 542 3.13 -26.71 -16.27
C ALA A 542 4.49 -26.10 -15.84
N ALA A 543 4.59 -25.57 -14.62
CA ALA A 543 5.86 -25.05 -14.10
C ALA A 543 6.91 -26.16 -13.96
N TYR A 544 6.54 -27.33 -13.44
CA TYR A 544 7.42 -28.49 -13.32
C TYR A 544 7.92 -28.94 -14.71
N LEU A 545 7.03 -29.04 -15.67
CA LEU A 545 7.38 -29.41 -17.05
C LEU A 545 8.38 -28.42 -17.66
N CYS A 546 8.11 -27.11 -17.51
CA CYS A 546 8.92 -26.05 -18.13
C CYS A 546 10.26 -25.80 -17.44
N TYR A 547 10.37 -25.98 -16.14
CA TYR A 547 11.58 -25.58 -15.40
C TYR A 547 12.38 -26.73 -14.80
N VAL A 548 11.82 -27.96 -14.77
CA VAL A 548 12.51 -29.16 -14.27
C VAL A 548 12.72 -30.20 -15.35
N ARG A 549 11.65 -30.57 -16.08
CA ARG A 549 11.70 -31.64 -17.09
C ARG A 549 12.27 -31.19 -18.43
N ARG A 550 11.83 -30.02 -18.92
CA ARG A 550 12.20 -29.48 -20.25
C ARG A 550 12.53 -27.98 -20.13
N PRO A 551 13.71 -27.65 -19.60
CA PRO A 551 14.12 -26.26 -19.33
C PRO A 551 14.29 -25.42 -20.62
N GLU A 552 14.26 -26.01 -21.81
CA GLU A 552 14.25 -25.34 -23.10
C GLU A 552 12.89 -24.77 -23.49
N LEU A 553 11.77 -25.30 -22.96
CA LEU A 553 10.42 -24.88 -23.33
C LEU A 553 10.13 -23.39 -23.11
N PRO A 554 10.53 -22.77 -22.00
CA PRO A 554 10.30 -21.33 -21.80
C PRO A 554 10.88 -20.47 -22.92
N ALA A 555 12.08 -20.79 -23.40
CA ALA A 555 12.73 -20.08 -24.51
C ALA A 555 11.97 -20.26 -25.82
N VAL A 556 11.51 -21.49 -26.11
CA VAL A 556 10.72 -21.82 -27.31
C VAL A 556 9.39 -21.05 -27.27
N TRP A 557 8.68 -21.04 -26.13
CA TRP A 557 7.42 -20.30 -26.00
C TRP A 557 7.62 -18.80 -26.09
N ALA A 558 8.68 -18.25 -25.47
CA ALA A 558 9.03 -16.84 -25.58
C ALA A 558 9.30 -16.41 -27.03
N ALA A 559 9.96 -17.28 -27.82
CA ALA A 559 10.21 -17.03 -29.25
C ALA A 559 8.94 -17.14 -30.09
N ARG A 560 8.02 -18.08 -29.80
CA ARG A 560 6.75 -18.23 -30.50
C ARG A 560 5.73 -17.13 -30.19
N LEU A 561 5.68 -16.71 -28.93
CA LEU A 561 4.74 -15.71 -28.42
C LEU A 561 5.45 -14.38 -28.11
N THR A 562 6.35 -13.96 -28.99
CA THR A 562 7.26 -12.81 -28.78
C THR A 562 6.52 -11.56 -28.32
N THR A 563 5.39 -11.21 -28.96
CA THR A 563 4.61 -10.01 -28.60
C THR A 563 4.05 -10.10 -27.18
N LEU A 564 3.40 -11.22 -26.83
CA LEU A 564 2.84 -11.42 -25.49
C LEU A 564 3.93 -11.48 -24.43
N HIS A 565 5.05 -12.14 -24.72
CA HIS A 565 6.21 -12.19 -23.85
C HIS A 565 6.79 -10.80 -23.58
N GLN A 566 6.97 -9.98 -24.62
CA GLN A 566 7.46 -8.60 -24.48
C GLN A 566 6.46 -7.70 -23.75
N LEU A 567 5.16 -7.81 -24.01
CA LEU A 567 4.13 -7.07 -23.28
C LEU A 567 4.18 -7.39 -21.79
N SER A 568 4.20 -8.67 -21.42
CA SER A 568 4.27 -9.12 -20.04
C SER A 568 5.59 -8.71 -19.36
N LEU A 569 6.74 -8.90 -20.01
CA LEU A 569 8.06 -8.57 -19.50
C LEU A 569 8.19 -7.05 -19.23
N ASN A 570 7.66 -6.22 -20.13
CA ASN A 570 7.65 -4.77 -20.02
C ASN A 570 6.39 -4.24 -19.28
N LYS A 571 5.76 -5.07 -18.44
CA LYS A 571 4.66 -4.67 -17.56
C LYS A 571 3.50 -4.00 -18.31
N TRP A 572 3.20 -4.48 -19.52
CA TRP A 572 2.19 -3.95 -20.46
C TRP A 572 2.43 -2.48 -20.85
N TYR A 573 3.65 -1.98 -20.71
CA TYR A 573 4.04 -0.60 -20.99
C TYR A 573 3.20 0.47 -20.24
N VAL A 574 2.67 0.13 -19.06
CA VAL A 574 1.85 1.07 -18.28
C VAL A 574 2.69 2.22 -17.74
N ASP A 575 3.94 1.95 -17.32
CA ASP A 575 4.86 3.00 -16.85
C ASP A 575 5.16 4.01 -17.97
N GLU A 576 5.41 3.53 -19.20
CA GLU A 576 5.67 4.36 -20.37
C GLU A 576 4.44 5.15 -20.80
N LEU A 577 3.24 4.54 -20.68
CA LEU A 577 1.99 5.22 -20.94
C LEU A 577 1.79 6.39 -19.96
N TYR A 578 2.03 6.17 -18.67
CA TYR A 578 1.91 7.22 -17.65
C TYR A 578 2.96 8.30 -17.81
N ASP A 579 4.19 7.95 -18.19
CA ASP A 579 5.22 8.93 -18.51
C ASP A 579 4.77 9.87 -19.65
N ARG A 580 4.17 9.29 -20.72
CA ARG A 580 3.69 10.07 -21.87
C ARG A 580 2.46 10.93 -21.56
N LEU A 581 1.50 10.39 -20.80
CA LEU A 581 0.21 11.06 -20.57
C LEU A 581 0.25 12.05 -19.41
N PHE A 582 1.04 11.79 -18.37
CA PHE A 582 1.02 12.59 -17.14
C PHE A 582 2.37 13.23 -16.83
N VAL A 583 3.47 12.46 -16.75
CA VAL A 583 4.75 12.97 -16.25
C VAL A 583 5.34 14.01 -17.18
N ARG A 584 5.54 13.65 -18.46
CA ARG A 584 6.14 14.60 -19.45
C ARG A 584 5.29 15.83 -19.69
N PRO A 585 3.95 15.78 -19.84
CA PRO A 585 3.14 16.97 -19.97
C PRO A 585 3.21 17.89 -18.76
N THR A 586 3.17 17.33 -17.54
CA THR A 586 3.29 18.11 -16.30
C THR A 586 4.64 18.80 -16.19
N VAL A 587 5.73 18.10 -16.48
CA VAL A 587 7.08 18.70 -16.48
C VAL A 587 7.19 19.80 -17.55
N LYS A 588 6.67 19.55 -18.78
CA LYS A 588 6.65 20.58 -19.84
C LYS A 588 5.86 21.81 -19.43
N LEU A 589 4.68 21.61 -18.82
CA LEU A 589 3.85 22.72 -18.32
C LEU A 589 4.58 23.49 -17.21
N ALA A 590 5.17 22.81 -16.24
CA ALA A 590 5.95 23.44 -15.18
C ALA A 590 7.10 24.28 -15.73
N LEU A 591 7.85 23.76 -16.70
CA LEU A 591 8.94 24.51 -17.37
C LEU A 591 8.41 25.70 -18.17
N ALA A 592 7.26 25.55 -18.83
CA ALA A 592 6.63 26.65 -19.58
C ALA A 592 6.16 27.76 -18.63
N LEU A 593 5.52 27.42 -17.51
CA LEU A 593 5.11 28.37 -16.48
C LEU A 593 6.33 29.06 -15.84
N TRP A 594 7.34 28.32 -15.46
CA TRP A 594 8.57 28.89 -14.91
C TRP A 594 9.21 29.89 -15.86
N ARG A 595 9.45 29.52 -17.13
CA ARG A 595 10.10 30.40 -18.10
C ARG A 595 9.19 31.54 -18.57
N GLY A 596 7.90 31.27 -18.76
CA GLY A 596 6.94 32.24 -19.31
C GLY A 596 6.39 33.18 -18.24
N VAL A 597 6.01 32.68 -17.09
CA VAL A 597 5.37 33.48 -16.04
C VAL A 597 6.43 33.99 -15.05
N ASP A 598 7.16 33.08 -14.36
CA ASP A 598 8.07 33.53 -13.31
C ASP A 598 9.22 34.40 -13.87
N VAL A 599 9.99 33.86 -14.81
CA VAL A 599 11.18 34.57 -15.32
C VAL A 599 10.81 35.78 -16.22
N ARG A 600 9.88 35.60 -17.18
CA ARG A 600 9.59 36.64 -18.16
C ARG A 600 8.63 37.70 -17.65
N ILE A 601 7.55 37.31 -16.94
CA ILE A 601 6.53 38.24 -16.44
C ILE A 601 6.92 38.77 -15.07
N ILE A 602 7.06 37.94 -14.07
CA ILE A 602 7.27 38.36 -12.67
C ILE A 602 8.66 39.01 -12.51
N ASP A 603 9.71 38.26 -12.78
CA ASP A 603 11.09 38.78 -12.68
C ASP A 603 11.32 39.91 -13.68
N GLY A 604 10.77 39.79 -14.90
CA GLY A 604 10.83 40.81 -15.92
C GLY A 604 10.20 42.15 -15.48
N ALA A 605 9.04 42.10 -14.84
CA ALA A 605 8.37 43.29 -14.29
C ALA A 605 9.16 43.90 -13.13
N VAL A 606 9.60 43.10 -12.16
CA VAL A 606 10.41 43.57 -11.03
C VAL A 606 11.72 44.21 -11.48
N ASN A 607 12.46 43.52 -12.35
CA ASN A 607 13.70 44.04 -12.91
C ASN A 607 13.47 45.24 -13.84
N GLY A 608 12.32 45.24 -14.55
CA GLY A 608 11.88 46.36 -15.39
C GLY A 608 11.64 47.65 -14.59
N ILE A 609 10.95 47.53 -13.43
CA ILE A 609 10.77 48.65 -12.50
C ILE A 609 12.13 49.15 -12.01
N GLY A 610 13.00 48.24 -11.53
CA GLY A 610 14.34 48.61 -11.06
C GLY A 610 15.19 49.30 -12.14
N SER A 611 15.15 48.80 -13.39
CA SER A 611 15.86 49.41 -14.52
C SER A 611 15.28 50.74 -14.92
N THR A 612 13.98 50.93 -14.78
CA THR A 612 13.29 52.18 -15.05
C THR A 612 13.66 53.23 -14.01
N VAL A 613 13.58 52.89 -12.72
CA VAL A 613 14.03 53.80 -11.64
C VAL A 613 15.50 54.17 -11.81
N ARG A 614 16.36 53.22 -12.14
CA ARG A 614 17.79 53.50 -12.42
C ARG A 614 17.95 54.49 -13.60
N ARG A 615 17.24 54.29 -14.71
CA ARG A 615 17.28 55.21 -15.88
C ARG A 615 16.78 56.61 -15.53
N TRP A 616 15.71 56.69 -14.73
CA TRP A 616 15.19 57.98 -14.24
C TRP A 616 16.20 58.66 -13.30
N GLY A 617 16.83 57.93 -12.40
CA GLY A 617 17.89 58.42 -11.52
C GLY A 617 19.09 58.99 -12.32
N GLN A 618 19.55 58.24 -13.33
CA GLN A 618 20.62 58.71 -14.23
C GLN A 618 20.24 59.99 -14.99
N ARG A 619 18.97 60.13 -15.45
CA ARG A 619 18.48 61.35 -16.09
C ARG A 619 18.37 62.52 -15.11
N ALA A 620 17.86 62.25 -13.91
CA ALA A 620 17.77 63.23 -12.84
C ALA A 620 19.16 63.77 -12.43
N GLN A 621 20.19 62.89 -12.45
CA GLN A 621 21.57 63.29 -12.17
C GLN A 621 22.09 64.32 -13.12
N LEU A 622 21.61 64.40 -14.41
CA LEU A 622 21.99 65.39 -15.37
C LEU A 622 21.50 66.79 -15.01
N VAL A 623 20.51 66.94 -14.12
CA VAL A 623 20.04 68.21 -13.57
C VAL A 623 21.08 68.81 -12.63
N GLN A 624 21.94 67.98 -12.06
CA GLN A 624 23.07 68.44 -11.24
C GLN A 624 24.27 68.72 -12.14
N SER A 625 24.35 69.97 -12.62
CA SER A 625 25.40 70.39 -13.49
C SER A 625 26.80 70.54 -12.85
N GLY A 626 26.86 70.47 -11.50
CA GLY A 626 28.08 70.66 -10.70
C GLY A 626 28.56 72.12 -10.70
N GLN A 627 27.87 73.04 -11.40
CA GLN A 627 28.23 74.48 -11.49
C GLN A 627 27.42 75.28 -10.48
N LEU A 628 28.12 75.86 -9.50
CA LEU A 628 27.52 76.65 -8.41
C LEU A 628 26.60 77.73 -8.92
N GLN A 629 26.98 78.36 -10.04
CA GLN A 629 26.23 79.48 -10.68
C GLN A 629 24.83 79.01 -11.13
N HIS A 630 24.66 77.78 -11.66
CA HIS A 630 23.35 77.25 -12.03
C HIS A 630 22.45 77.02 -10.83
N TYR A 631 23.00 76.55 -9.73
CA TYR A 631 22.22 76.31 -8.47
C TYR A 631 21.80 77.66 -7.87
N ALA A 632 22.71 78.65 -7.83
CA ALA A 632 22.40 79.98 -7.35
C ALA A 632 21.31 80.65 -8.22
N LEU A 633 21.36 80.48 -9.55
CA LEU A 633 20.32 80.97 -10.46
C LEU A 633 18.96 80.26 -10.21
N LEU A 634 18.95 78.96 -10.07
CA LEU A 634 17.73 78.23 -9.78
C LEU A 634 17.10 78.58 -8.41
N MET A 635 17.94 78.83 -7.42
CA MET A 635 17.49 79.33 -6.11
C MET A 635 16.90 80.74 -6.21
N ALA A 636 17.56 81.63 -6.93
CA ALA A 636 17.06 82.96 -7.16
C ALA A 636 15.74 83.01 -7.95
N CYS A 637 15.61 82.17 -8.98
CA CYS A 637 14.37 82.01 -9.74
C CYS A 637 13.25 81.40 -8.85
N GLY A 638 13.55 80.35 -8.03
CA GLY A 638 12.60 79.79 -7.10
C GLY A 638 12.10 80.80 -6.06
N LEU A 639 13.02 81.61 -5.53
CA LEU A 639 12.67 82.66 -4.60
C LEU A 639 11.79 83.74 -5.25
N ALA A 640 12.16 84.17 -6.49
CA ALA A 640 11.37 85.10 -7.25
C ALA A 640 9.95 84.62 -7.57
N MET A 641 9.82 83.32 -7.93
CA MET A 641 8.51 82.67 -8.11
C MET A 641 7.68 82.62 -6.81
N LEU A 642 8.30 82.29 -5.69
CA LEU A 642 7.64 82.25 -4.38
C LEU A 642 7.17 83.67 -3.96
N VAL A 643 8.00 84.65 -4.13
CA VAL A 643 7.67 86.09 -3.88
C VAL A 643 6.57 86.56 -4.86
N GLY A 644 6.70 86.25 -6.14
CA GLY A 644 5.66 86.56 -7.11
C GLY A 644 4.31 85.89 -6.79
N PHE A 645 4.33 84.64 -6.40
CA PHE A 645 3.13 83.96 -5.98
C PHE A 645 2.48 84.61 -4.74
N TYR A 646 3.30 85.02 -3.76
CA TYR A 646 2.84 85.68 -2.52
C TYR A 646 2.31 87.08 -2.77
N LEU A 647 2.81 87.79 -3.82
CA LEU A 647 2.32 89.12 -4.17
C LEU A 647 1.06 89.11 -5.05
N ILE A 648 0.76 88.00 -5.71
CA ILE A 648 -0.41 87.83 -6.59
C ILE A 648 -1.58 87.24 -5.83
N TRP A 649 -1.27 86.51 -4.80
CA TRP A 649 -2.24 85.89 -3.84
C TRP A 649 -2.10 86.54 -2.44
#